data_b2a72a48c5d9dc71f2cdedbfd94a7657
#
_entry.id   b2a72a48c5d9dc71f2cdedbfd94a7657
#
_cell.length_a   1.000
_cell.length_b   1.000
_cell.length_c   1.000
_cell.angle_alpha   90.00
_cell.angle_beta   90.00
_cell.angle_gamma   90.00
#
_symmetry.space_group_name_H-M   'P 1'
#
loop_
_entity.id
_entity.type
_entity.pdbx_description
1 polymer ?
#
loop_
_entity_poly.entity_id
_entity_poly.type
_entity_poly.pdbx_seq_one_letter_code
_entity_poly.pdbx_strand_id
1 'polypeptide(L)'
;MLISIAEVLINRPSKHLNRTFSYRIPDALLGQADVGYRCVVPFARRTEEGIILSVRREEEEKISYRLLPIRSLVDPFPWFTEEMLALARKLSSYYMCMLIEALRLFFIDKKGILTEAEYTIDWARVPMEAELRGLIDPSVDSLSEKDAKTLLGSDLVKCVKAAWLVRKERLSAVHKEPLEKWLAPNEAPDEAQKRRSPKQALLWQALTEKGPMSFREAAEKGFSSSVVKAFCLSGYGKVFYKRKKTFSLIDEQEKRKDRALTEEQQQALSVISKAIDQEAFKGILLKGVTGSGKTEVYLRAAERALERGGSALILVPEIALTSQMTSYFASLLGDKVVFIHSGLSKGERYNNRQRIANGESTIIIGSRSAIFMPFRHLKLIVVDEEYDSSYKQGETPRYNGRDAAKMMGEIYHCPIVLGAATPSIATYHAAKTGKIELVEMKHRVFQTKLPAIHIYDLKGDPTGEALSHPMVEMLRATIERKEKSILLLNRRGFSTTLMCADCGYVFKCPNCDVSLVYHKDTAQLKCHYCETVHPLPHECPKCHSRKILYLGRGTQHVEEDLHEALAEARIQRFDVDSTQKKNSARTILEKFRRGDIDILFGTQMVAKGHDIPGVQTVGILSADGPLNMPSYLASEQTFNLITQCAGRAGRGREQGEVLLQTYNPDHYVIQAAARQDYEGFYRQEIEYRRLLNYPPFSRMMKITCFHKEEKTAAEKANRIYHWLLQVNPQLAVPTTFTPPFDEPIKRVRNMYYISILIKGRTLSSLKSAMRQSPIFEENDIIIDVDPM
;
A
#
# COMPACT_ATOMS: atom_id res chain seq x y z
N MET A 1 38.65 31.58 -12.61
CA MET A 1 37.32 32.04 -12.20
C MET A 1 36.67 30.89 -11.40
N LEU A 2 36.00 31.17 -10.25
CA LEU A 2 35.29 30.12 -9.51
C LEU A 2 33.93 29.89 -10.18
N ILE A 3 33.67 28.67 -10.59
CA ILE A 3 32.37 28.24 -11.14
C ILE A 3 31.67 27.25 -10.21
N SER A 4 30.36 27.27 -10.25
CA SER A 4 29.54 26.31 -9.49
C SER A 4 29.17 25.10 -10.38
N ILE A 5 29.43 23.91 -9.87
CA ILE A 5 29.22 22.62 -10.56
C ILE A 5 28.23 21.81 -9.78
N ALA A 6 27.19 21.33 -10.46
CA ALA A 6 26.21 20.38 -9.92
C ALA A 6 26.53 18.96 -10.39
N GLU A 7 26.53 18.01 -9.47
CA GLU A 7 26.53 16.59 -9.75
C GLU A 7 25.09 16.10 -9.90
N VAL A 8 24.73 15.76 -11.12
CA VAL A 8 23.34 15.45 -11.51
C VAL A 8 23.20 13.96 -11.82
N LEU A 9 22.24 13.31 -11.20
CA LEU A 9 21.80 11.96 -11.56
C LEU A 9 20.66 12.06 -12.58
N ILE A 10 20.85 11.45 -13.75
CA ILE A 10 19.85 11.48 -14.82
C ILE A 10 18.63 10.60 -14.45
N ASN A 11 17.41 11.13 -14.62
CA ASN A 11 16.17 10.41 -14.33
C ASN A 11 15.84 9.33 -15.39
N ARG A 12 16.78 8.41 -15.60
CA ARG A 12 16.65 7.31 -16.54
C ARG A 12 17.06 5.99 -15.89
N PRO A 13 16.14 4.99 -15.74
CA PRO A 13 16.46 3.73 -15.11
C PRO A 13 17.28 2.86 -16.06
N SER A 14 18.56 3.16 -16.15
CA SER A 14 19.56 2.39 -16.91
C SER A 14 20.78 2.20 -16.03
N LYS A 15 21.25 0.95 -15.92
CA LYS A 15 22.37 0.60 -15.05
C LYS A 15 23.65 1.31 -15.41
N HIS A 16 23.91 1.56 -16.70
CA HIS A 16 25.05 2.35 -17.20
C HIS A 16 24.97 3.84 -16.80
N LEU A 17 23.78 4.34 -16.43
CA LEU A 17 23.56 5.71 -16.02
C LEU A 17 23.42 5.89 -14.50
N ASN A 18 23.65 4.82 -13.73
CA ASN A 18 23.60 4.85 -12.26
C ASN A 18 24.84 5.53 -11.65
N ARG A 19 25.18 6.70 -12.18
CA ARG A 19 26.25 7.59 -11.75
C ARG A 19 25.86 9.05 -11.96
N THR A 20 26.56 9.96 -11.30
CA THR A 20 26.37 11.39 -11.50
C THR A 20 27.14 11.89 -12.73
N PHE A 21 26.67 12.99 -13.29
CA PHE A 21 27.29 13.75 -14.37
C PHE A 21 27.43 15.20 -13.93
N SER A 22 28.58 15.79 -14.17
CA SER A 22 28.88 17.16 -13.77
C SER A 22 28.32 18.16 -14.78
N TYR A 23 27.61 19.18 -14.30
CA TYR A 23 27.04 20.27 -15.09
C TYR A 23 27.39 21.61 -14.46
N ARG A 24 27.64 22.65 -15.30
CA ARG A 24 27.79 24.02 -14.81
C ARG A 24 26.43 24.57 -14.37
N ILE A 25 26.40 25.26 -13.23
CA ILE A 25 25.25 26.06 -12.80
C ILE A 25 25.41 27.44 -13.47
N PRO A 26 24.50 27.88 -14.35
CA PRO A 26 24.54 29.21 -14.95
C PRO A 26 24.34 30.32 -13.91
N ASP A 27 24.86 31.51 -14.16
CA ASP A 27 24.75 32.64 -13.23
C ASP A 27 23.29 32.99 -12.90
N ALA A 28 22.37 32.84 -13.84
CA ALA A 28 20.94 33.06 -13.65
C ALA A 28 20.29 32.07 -12.65
N LEU A 29 20.93 30.94 -12.36
CA LEU A 29 20.44 29.92 -11.43
C LEU A 29 21.27 29.84 -10.15
N LEU A 30 22.30 30.70 -9.99
CA LEU A 30 23.10 30.78 -8.77
C LEU A 30 22.22 31.19 -7.59
N GLY A 31 22.36 30.47 -6.48
CA GLY A 31 21.53 30.64 -5.27
C GLY A 31 20.14 30.00 -5.34
N GLN A 32 19.73 29.46 -6.52
CA GLN A 32 18.49 28.72 -6.67
C GLN A 32 18.75 27.22 -6.89
N ALA A 33 19.73 26.86 -7.73
CA ALA A 33 20.08 25.49 -8.02
C ALA A 33 20.95 24.89 -6.90
N ASP A 34 20.39 24.01 -6.10
CA ASP A 34 21.06 23.36 -4.97
C ASP A 34 20.67 21.88 -4.87
N VAL A 35 21.20 21.19 -3.89
CA VAL A 35 20.91 19.79 -3.62
C VAL A 35 19.39 19.56 -3.48
N GLY A 36 18.91 18.45 -4.06
CA GLY A 36 17.50 18.09 -4.01
C GLY A 36 16.62 18.73 -5.09
N TYR A 37 17.12 19.68 -5.86
CA TYR A 37 16.38 20.24 -7.00
C TYR A 37 16.34 19.27 -8.17
N ARG A 38 15.22 19.24 -8.87
CA ARG A 38 15.09 18.62 -10.18
C ARG A 38 15.48 19.66 -11.24
N CYS A 39 16.28 19.24 -12.20
CA CYS A 39 16.79 20.13 -13.24
C CYS A 39 16.66 19.51 -14.62
N VAL A 40 16.72 20.35 -15.64
CA VAL A 40 16.71 19.98 -17.05
C VAL A 40 18.12 20.14 -17.61
N VAL A 41 18.67 19.06 -18.13
CA VAL A 41 20.03 19.02 -18.62
C VAL A 41 20.12 18.47 -20.06
N PRO A 42 21.09 18.95 -20.86
CA PRO A 42 21.41 18.32 -22.14
C PRO A 42 22.14 16.98 -21.88
N PHE A 43 21.64 15.91 -22.46
CA PHE A 43 22.24 14.58 -22.32
C PHE A 43 22.09 13.77 -23.62
N ALA A 44 23.19 13.23 -24.18
CA ALA A 44 23.18 12.37 -25.38
C ALA A 44 22.35 12.98 -26.54
N ARG A 45 22.54 14.25 -26.87
CA ARG A 45 21.82 15.03 -27.89
C ARG A 45 20.32 15.25 -27.63
N ARG A 46 19.85 14.93 -26.41
CA ARG A 46 18.46 15.13 -25.96
C ARG A 46 18.43 15.99 -24.70
N THR A 47 17.26 16.37 -24.30
CA THR A 47 17.02 17.04 -23.03
C THR A 47 16.44 16.04 -22.07
N GLU A 48 17.06 15.86 -20.91
CA GLU A 48 16.66 14.90 -19.88
C GLU A 48 16.43 15.59 -18.54
N GLU A 49 15.60 15.00 -17.72
CA GLU A 49 15.45 15.40 -16.32
C GLU A 49 16.58 14.79 -15.49
N GLY A 50 17.10 15.57 -14.56
CA GLY A 50 18.07 15.12 -13.59
C GLY A 50 17.77 15.64 -12.20
N ILE A 51 18.45 15.06 -11.22
CA ILE A 51 18.35 15.40 -9.80
C ILE A 51 19.73 15.84 -9.33
N ILE A 52 19.84 17.03 -8.74
CA ILE A 52 21.09 17.56 -8.18
C ILE A 52 21.35 16.84 -6.86
N LEU A 53 22.45 16.07 -6.78
CA LEU A 53 22.84 15.31 -5.59
C LEU A 53 23.92 15.96 -4.76
N SER A 54 24.73 16.81 -5.36
CA SER A 54 25.70 17.67 -4.69
C SER A 54 26.06 18.87 -5.55
N VAL A 55 26.52 19.95 -4.91
CA VAL A 55 27.03 21.17 -5.54
C VAL A 55 28.41 21.44 -4.98
N ARG A 56 29.37 21.77 -5.86
CA ARG A 56 30.72 22.20 -5.48
C ARG A 56 31.15 23.42 -6.24
N ARG A 57 32.12 24.17 -5.71
CA ARG A 57 32.77 25.28 -6.38
C ARG A 57 34.18 24.86 -6.73
N GLU A 58 34.58 25.13 -7.95
CA GLU A 58 35.91 24.78 -8.48
C GLU A 58 36.44 25.87 -9.39
N GLU A 59 37.75 26.00 -9.46
CA GLU A 59 38.40 26.95 -10.38
C GLU A 59 38.28 26.42 -11.82
N GLU A 60 37.75 27.19 -12.73
CA GLU A 60 37.50 26.82 -14.14
C GLU A 60 38.77 26.28 -14.84
N GLU A 61 39.92 26.80 -14.47
CA GLU A 61 41.24 26.39 -15.01
C GLU A 61 41.66 24.97 -14.64
N LYS A 62 41.09 24.42 -13.55
CA LYS A 62 41.36 23.05 -13.09
C LYS A 62 40.51 22.00 -13.78
N ILE A 63 39.54 22.39 -14.59
CA ILE A 63 38.59 21.50 -15.22
C ILE A 63 39.11 21.12 -16.62
N SER A 64 39.50 19.88 -16.80
CA SER A 64 40.06 19.33 -18.02
C SER A 64 39.03 18.94 -19.09
N TYR A 65 37.73 19.12 -18.83
CA TYR A 65 36.64 18.69 -19.71
C TYR A 65 35.55 19.77 -19.85
N ARG A 66 34.82 19.73 -20.96
CA ARG A 66 33.77 20.71 -21.25
C ARG A 66 32.53 20.43 -20.38
N LEU A 67 32.17 21.38 -19.52
CA LEU A 67 30.93 21.36 -18.75
C LEU A 67 29.79 21.94 -19.59
N LEU A 68 28.70 21.17 -19.70
CA LEU A 68 27.45 21.68 -20.27
C LEU A 68 26.64 22.38 -19.16
N PRO A 69 25.89 23.44 -19.46
CA PRO A 69 25.09 24.13 -18.46
C PRO A 69 23.78 23.42 -18.18
N ILE A 70 23.29 23.53 -16.96
CA ILE A 70 21.88 23.25 -16.60
C ILE A 70 21.01 24.23 -17.40
N ARG A 71 19.92 23.73 -18.02
CA ARG A 71 19.03 24.60 -18.82
C ARG A 71 18.02 25.34 -17.94
N SER A 72 17.39 24.65 -17.01
CA SER A 72 16.40 25.21 -16.10
C SER A 72 16.19 24.29 -14.89
N LEU A 73 15.56 24.81 -13.84
CA LEU A 73 14.99 24.00 -12.76
C LEU A 73 13.57 23.57 -13.16
N VAL A 74 13.15 22.40 -12.69
CA VAL A 74 11.80 21.85 -12.93
C VAL A 74 10.79 22.47 -11.97
N ASP A 75 11.18 22.60 -10.70
CA ASP A 75 10.35 23.13 -9.62
C ASP A 75 10.98 24.39 -9.02
N PRO A 76 10.17 25.32 -8.49
CA PRO A 76 10.68 26.51 -7.81
C PRO A 76 11.21 26.24 -6.39
N PHE A 77 11.20 24.97 -5.94
CA PHE A 77 11.63 24.51 -4.62
C PHE A 77 12.37 23.17 -4.75
N PRO A 78 13.20 22.79 -3.77
CA PRO A 78 13.84 21.49 -3.77
C PRO A 78 12.77 20.38 -3.64
N TRP A 79 12.80 19.43 -4.57
CA TRP A 79 11.87 18.28 -4.53
C TRP A 79 12.24 17.30 -3.44
N PHE A 80 13.52 17.15 -3.15
CA PHE A 80 14.06 16.25 -2.16
C PHE A 80 14.68 17.01 -0.99
N THR A 81 14.37 16.61 0.22
CA THR A 81 15.12 17.00 1.42
C THR A 81 16.36 16.11 1.58
N GLU A 82 17.28 16.47 2.48
CA GLU A 82 18.45 15.63 2.77
C GLU A 82 18.06 14.27 3.32
N GLU A 83 17.01 14.21 4.16
CA GLU A 83 16.50 12.96 4.73
C GLU A 83 15.89 12.06 3.64
N MET A 84 15.17 12.63 2.66
CA MET A 84 14.64 11.88 1.53
C MET A 84 15.77 11.28 0.67
N LEU A 85 16.83 12.04 0.42
CA LEU A 85 18.03 11.55 -0.28
C LEU A 85 18.75 10.47 0.53
N ALA A 86 18.88 10.65 1.83
CA ALA A 86 19.46 9.65 2.74
C ALA A 86 18.66 8.35 2.74
N LEU A 87 17.33 8.44 2.79
CA LEU A 87 16.45 7.27 2.69
C LEU A 87 16.57 6.57 1.34
N ALA A 88 16.61 7.32 0.24
CA ALA A 88 16.80 6.75 -1.10
C ALA A 88 18.13 6.00 -1.22
N ARG A 89 19.22 6.55 -0.67
CA ARG A 89 20.55 5.89 -0.64
C ARG A 89 20.52 4.61 0.21
N LYS A 90 19.89 4.64 1.41
CA LYS A 90 19.72 3.44 2.27
C LYS A 90 18.90 2.36 1.56
N LEU A 91 17.77 2.73 0.92
CA LEU A 91 16.93 1.80 0.17
C LEU A 91 17.68 1.20 -1.01
N SER A 92 18.35 2.03 -1.81
CA SER A 92 19.17 1.56 -2.94
C SER A 92 20.23 0.56 -2.46
N SER A 93 20.93 0.88 -1.37
CA SER A 93 21.96 0.00 -0.81
C SER A 93 21.39 -1.30 -0.27
N TYR A 94 20.33 -1.24 0.50
CA TYR A 94 19.76 -2.42 1.15
C TYR A 94 19.07 -3.38 0.16
N TYR A 95 18.23 -2.82 -0.74
CA TYR A 95 17.42 -3.61 -1.69
C TYR A 95 18.09 -3.86 -3.04
N MET A 96 19.37 -3.51 -3.17
CA MET A 96 20.16 -3.77 -4.38
C MET A 96 19.51 -3.22 -5.65
N CYS A 97 18.95 -2.01 -5.59
CA CYS A 97 18.39 -1.31 -6.74
C CYS A 97 19.26 -0.11 -7.13
N MET A 98 18.98 0.47 -8.30
CA MET A 98 19.64 1.73 -8.71
C MET A 98 19.17 2.89 -7.84
N LEU A 99 20.04 3.88 -7.61
CA LEU A 99 19.66 5.05 -6.83
C LEU A 99 18.47 5.79 -7.46
N ILE A 100 18.44 5.89 -8.79
CA ILE A 100 17.32 6.53 -9.50
C ILE A 100 16.00 5.78 -9.30
N GLU A 101 16.00 4.46 -9.17
CA GLU A 101 14.78 3.67 -8.88
C GLU A 101 14.26 3.97 -7.48
N ALA A 102 15.15 4.12 -6.49
CA ALA A 102 14.78 4.52 -5.14
C ALA A 102 14.26 5.96 -5.11
N LEU A 103 14.89 6.90 -5.81
CA LEU A 103 14.44 8.29 -5.90
C LEU A 103 13.07 8.43 -6.60
N ARG A 104 12.78 7.59 -7.58
CA ARG A 104 11.47 7.57 -8.26
C ARG A 104 10.29 7.18 -7.35
N LEU A 105 10.53 6.58 -6.18
CA LEU A 105 9.47 6.33 -5.20
C LEU A 105 8.87 7.62 -4.63
N PHE A 106 9.64 8.70 -4.63
CA PHE A 106 9.23 10.03 -4.16
C PHE A 106 8.53 10.87 -5.24
N PHE A 107 8.46 10.38 -6.47
CA PHE A 107 7.79 11.08 -7.56
C PHE A 107 6.29 10.75 -7.60
N ILE A 108 5.51 11.76 -7.91
CA ILE A 108 4.06 11.60 -8.13
C ILE A 108 3.82 10.89 -9.47
N ASP A 109 4.60 11.23 -10.49
CA ASP A 109 4.55 10.60 -11.81
C ASP A 109 5.93 10.08 -12.22
N LYS A 110 6.00 8.81 -12.59
CA LYS A 110 7.23 8.15 -13.04
C LYS A 110 7.61 8.50 -14.49
N LYS A 111 6.75 9.19 -15.23
CA LYS A 111 6.94 9.43 -16.68
C LYS A 111 7.94 10.52 -17.04
N GLY A 112 8.51 11.23 -16.07
CA GLY A 112 9.43 12.34 -16.34
C GLY A 112 8.71 13.61 -16.81
N ILE A 113 9.50 14.57 -17.31
CA ILE A 113 9.01 15.89 -17.74
C ILE A 113 8.22 15.72 -19.04
N LEU A 114 6.98 16.20 -19.04
CA LEU A 114 6.19 16.48 -20.24
C LEU A 114 6.28 17.99 -20.50
N THR A 115 6.65 18.37 -21.71
CA THR A 115 6.55 19.76 -22.18
C THR A 115 5.07 20.03 -22.47
N GLU A 116 4.38 20.71 -21.57
CA GLU A 116 3.01 21.14 -21.78
C GLU A 116 2.97 22.66 -21.96
N ALA A 117 2.19 23.12 -22.93
CA ALA A 117 1.90 24.53 -23.05
C ALA A 117 0.90 24.95 -21.97
N GLU A 118 1.23 25.96 -21.22
CA GLU A 118 0.40 26.56 -20.18
C GLU A 118 0.11 28.03 -20.54
N TYR A 119 -1.12 28.46 -20.27
CA TYR A 119 -1.52 29.85 -20.43
C TYR A 119 -1.67 30.51 -19.06
N THR A 120 -0.75 31.38 -18.69
CA THR A 120 -0.87 32.19 -17.47
C THR A 120 -1.85 33.33 -17.71
N ILE A 121 -2.79 33.57 -16.79
CA ILE A 121 -3.78 34.65 -16.88
C ILE A 121 -3.21 35.88 -16.19
N ASP A 122 -3.14 36.98 -16.93
CA ASP A 122 -2.78 38.29 -16.38
C ASP A 122 -4.07 39.06 -16.01
N TRP A 123 -4.61 38.77 -14.84
CA TRP A 123 -5.85 39.37 -14.38
C TRP A 123 -5.83 40.89 -14.29
N ALA A 124 -4.65 41.51 -14.19
CA ALA A 124 -4.50 42.96 -14.21
C ALA A 124 -4.82 43.56 -15.58
N ARG A 125 -4.59 42.80 -16.65
CA ARG A 125 -4.86 43.22 -18.04
C ARG A 125 -6.24 42.82 -18.53
N VAL A 126 -6.92 41.92 -17.85
CA VAL A 126 -8.29 41.49 -18.24
C VAL A 126 -9.30 42.55 -17.82
N PRO A 127 -10.02 43.23 -18.75
CA PRO A 127 -11.04 44.22 -18.43
C PRO A 127 -12.13 43.65 -17.51
N MET A 128 -12.73 44.51 -16.70
CA MET A 128 -13.79 44.09 -15.76
C MET A 128 -15.03 43.50 -16.46
N GLU A 129 -15.31 43.96 -17.67
CA GLU A 129 -16.45 43.58 -18.51
C GLU A 129 -16.16 42.37 -19.40
N ALA A 130 -14.93 41.87 -19.39
CA ALA A 130 -14.54 40.77 -20.26
C ALA A 130 -15.22 39.45 -19.84
N GLU A 131 -15.75 38.71 -20.84
CA GLU A 131 -16.35 37.38 -20.65
C GLU A 131 -15.51 36.43 -19.87
N LEU A 132 -14.17 36.56 -19.99
CA LEU A 132 -13.19 35.75 -19.25
C LEU A 132 -13.37 35.86 -17.73
N ARG A 133 -13.66 37.05 -17.18
CA ARG A 133 -13.95 37.24 -15.73
C ARG A 133 -15.27 36.63 -15.30
N GLY A 134 -16.19 36.46 -16.22
CA GLY A 134 -17.42 35.75 -15.94
C GLY A 134 -17.36 34.27 -16.12
N LEU A 135 -16.34 33.78 -16.83
CA LEU A 135 -16.16 32.36 -17.13
C LEU A 135 -15.21 31.66 -16.15
N ILE A 136 -14.20 32.36 -15.65
CA ILE A 136 -13.14 31.79 -14.81
C ILE A 136 -13.01 32.60 -13.53
N ASP A 137 -12.93 31.89 -12.39
CA ASP A 137 -12.74 32.55 -11.07
C ASP A 137 -11.33 33.21 -11.05
N PRO A 138 -11.20 34.45 -10.55
CA PRO A 138 -9.92 35.16 -10.47
C PRO A 138 -8.84 34.45 -9.64
N SER A 139 -9.20 33.47 -8.79
CA SER A 139 -8.23 32.62 -8.08
C SER A 139 -7.48 31.65 -9.00
N VAL A 140 -7.93 31.47 -10.25
CA VAL A 140 -7.25 30.66 -11.27
C VAL A 140 -6.19 31.49 -11.96
N ASP A 141 -4.93 31.19 -11.69
CA ASP A 141 -3.77 31.93 -12.21
C ASP A 141 -3.28 31.46 -13.59
N SER A 142 -3.67 30.23 -13.98
CA SER A 142 -3.27 29.65 -15.26
C SER A 142 -4.18 28.51 -15.71
N LEU A 143 -4.17 28.22 -17.01
CA LEU A 143 -4.91 27.15 -17.67
C LEU A 143 -3.94 26.19 -18.38
N SER A 144 -4.22 24.89 -18.35
CA SER A 144 -3.58 23.93 -19.25
C SER A 144 -3.98 24.20 -20.70
N GLU A 145 -3.18 23.78 -21.68
CA GLU A 145 -3.52 23.92 -23.09
C GLU A 145 -4.86 23.27 -23.43
N LYS A 146 -5.18 22.14 -22.81
CA LYS A 146 -6.45 21.43 -22.95
C LYS A 146 -7.62 22.27 -22.40
N ASP A 147 -7.46 22.81 -21.19
CA ASP A 147 -8.50 23.61 -20.56
C ASP A 147 -8.71 24.92 -21.31
N ALA A 148 -7.63 25.60 -21.72
CA ALA A 148 -7.71 26.81 -22.51
C ALA A 148 -8.45 26.59 -23.84
N LYS A 149 -8.15 25.51 -24.57
CA LYS A 149 -8.87 25.15 -25.80
C LYS A 149 -10.33 24.79 -25.55
N THR A 150 -10.61 24.08 -24.46
CA THR A 150 -11.97 23.62 -24.13
C THR A 150 -12.88 24.80 -23.68
N LEU A 151 -12.32 25.73 -22.90
CA LEU A 151 -13.08 26.84 -22.32
C LEU A 151 -13.24 28.02 -23.28
N LEU A 152 -12.20 28.34 -24.02
CA LEU A 152 -12.13 29.57 -24.82
C LEU A 152 -12.30 29.31 -26.33
N GLY A 153 -12.14 28.09 -26.79
CA GLY A 153 -12.33 27.75 -28.19
C GLY A 153 -11.62 28.71 -29.15
N SER A 154 -12.40 29.41 -29.99
CA SER A 154 -11.91 30.42 -30.93
C SER A 154 -11.38 31.70 -30.27
N ASP A 155 -11.86 32.01 -29.05
CA ASP A 155 -11.47 33.23 -28.33
C ASP A 155 -10.11 33.14 -27.65
N LEU A 156 -9.56 31.94 -27.56
CA LEU A 156 -8.18 31.74 -27.07
C LEU A 156 -7.17 32.59 -27.81
N VAL A 157 -7.28 32.69 -29.15
CA VAL A 157 -6.38 33.48 -29.99
C VAL A 157 -6.54 34.98 -29.69
N LYS A 158 -7.78 35.45 -29.45
CA LYS A 158 -8.06 36.82 -29.07
C LYS A 158 -7.47 37.18 -27.71
N CYS A 159 -7.67 36.32 -26.72
CA CYS A 159 -7.11 36.51 -25.36
C CYS A 159 -5.57 36.56 -25.36
N VAL A 160 -4.93 35.72 -26.18
CA VAL A 160 -3.47 35.72 -26.34
C VAL A 160 -2.97 37.01 -27.04
N LYS A 161 -3.64 37.43 -28.10
CA LYS A 161 -3.30 38.71 -28.80
C LYS A 161 -3.51 39.94 -27.90
N ALA A 162 -4.50 39.93 -27.05
CA ALA A 162 -4.76 41.00 -26.07
C ALA A 162 -3.82 40.95 -24.87
N ALA A 163 -2.89 39.98 -24.80
CA ALA A 163 -1.99 39.71 -23.68
C ALA A 163 -2.72 39.44 -22.34
N TRP A 164 -3.98 39.01 -22.37
CA TRP A 164 -4.73 38.52 -21.21
C TRP A 164 -4.25 37.13 -20.80
N LEU A 165 -3.80 36.34 -21.81
CA LEU A 165 -3.21 35.03 -21.66
C LEU A 165 -1.82 35.03 -22.25
N VAL A 166 -0.84 34.67 -21.46
CA VAL A 166 0.55 34.53 -21.90
C VAL A 166 0.87 33.03 -22.01
N ARG A 167 1.12 32.58 -23.23
CA ARG A 167 1.54 31.18 -23.45
C ARG A 167 2.98 31.01 -22.98
N LYS A 168 3.18 30.06 -22.08
CA LYS A 168 4.49 29.64 -21.61
C LYS A 168 4.64 28.14 -21.88
N GLU A 169 5.79 27.73 -22.38
CA GLU A 169 6.14 26.33 -22.38
C GLU A 169 6.69 25.99 -21.00
N ARG A 170 5.98 25.18 -20.26
CA ARG A 170 6.37 24.75 -18.92
C ARG A 170 6.85 23.32 -18.98
N LEU A 171 8.09 23.11 -18.56
CA LEU A 171 8.64 21.82 -18.24
C LEU A 171 8.19 21.48 -16.81
N SER A 172 7.03 20.88 -16.64
CA SER A 172 6.51 20.63 -15.29
C SER A 172 5.79 19.28 -15.22
N ALA A 173 6.15 18.50 -14.21
CA ALA A 173 5.36 17.37 -13.76
C ALA A 173 4.19 17.79 -12.84
N VAL A 174 3.91 19.09 -12.75
CA VAL A 174 2.89 19.64 -11.85
C VAL A 174 1.52 19.50 -12.49
N HIS A 175 0.76 18.54 -12.03
CA HIS A 175 -0.66 18.47 -12.33
C HIS A 175 -1.42 19.49 -11.49
N LYS A 176 -1.84 20.59 -12.12
CA LYS A 176 -2.79 21.50 -11.46
C LYS A 176 -4.14 20.79 -11.31
N GLU A 177 -4.85 21.13 -10.24
CA GLU A 177 -6.19 20.60 -10.01
C GLU A 177 -7.10 20.87 -11.20
N PRO A 178 -7.96 19.91 -11.59
CA PRO A 178 -8.91 20.11 -12.67
C PRO A 178 -9.86 21.25 -12.32
N LEU A 179 -10.28 21.97 -13.34
CA LEU A 179 -11.32 22.98 -13.21
C LEU A 179 -12.68 22.30 -12.98
N GLU A 180 -13.41 22.77 -12.00
CA GLU A 180 -14.75 22.32 -11.67
C GLU A 180 -15.77 23.38 -12.08
N LYS A 181 -16.95 22.92 -12.57
CA LYS A 181 -18.06 23.80 -12.90
C LYS A 181 -18.76 24.25 -11.63
N TRP A 182 -18.91 25.56 -11.50
CA TRP A 182 -19.62 26.20 -10.42
C TRP A 182 -20.81 26.96 -10.95
N LEU A 183 -21.87 27.11 -10.16
CA LEU A 183 -23.07 27.80 -10.44
C LEU A 183 -23.24 28.97 -9.47
N ALA A 184 -23.45 30.16 -10.00
CA ALA A 184 -23.76 31.35 -9.23
C ALA A 184 -25.16 31.83 -9.59
N PRO A 185 -25.89 32.52 -8.68
CA PRO A 185 -27.13 33.16 -9.02
C PRO A 185 -26.87 34.34 -9.99
N ASN A 186 -27.79 34.56 -10.90
CA ASN A 186 -27.75 35.66 -11.83
C ASN A 186 -29.08 36.49 -11.69
N GLU A 187 -29.96 36.46 -12.65
CA GLU A 187 -31.25 37.15 -12.56
C GLU A 187 -32.24 36.40 -11.66
N ALA A 188 -33.06 37.18 -10.91
CA ALA A 188 -34.07 36.57 -10.07
C ALA A 188 -35.26 36.08 -10.92
N PRO A 189 -35.73 34.83 -10.74
CA PRO A 189 -36.97 34.39 -11.40
C PRO A 189 -38.17 35.18 -10.88
N ASP A 190 -39.04 35.59 -11.78
CA ASP A 190 -40.32 36.27 -11.42
C ASP A 190 -41.30 35.29 -10.74
N GLU A 191 -42.37 35.84 -10.13
CA GLU A 191 -43.38 35.07 -9.39
C GLU A 191 -44.12 34.03 -10.26
N ALA A 192 -44.33 34.33 -11.55
CA ALA A 192 -44.96 33.39 -12.48
C ALA A 192 -44.04 32.22 -12.82
N GLN A 193 -42.75 32.48 -12.93
CA GLN A 193 -41.73 31.49 -13.22
C GLN A 193 -41.44 30.64 -12.00
N LYS A 194 -41.45 31.20 -10.79
CA LYS A 194 -41.33 30.43 -9.54
C LYS A 194 -42.42 29.38 -9.42
N ARG A 195 -43.66 29.72 -9.82
CA ARG A 195 -44.79 28.79 -9.84
C ARG A 195 -44.67 27.71 -10.92
N ARG A 196 -44.17 28.07 -12.13
CA ARG A 196 -43.99 27.11 -13.24
C ARG A 196 -42.85 26.12 -13.04
N SER A 197 -41.81 26.52 -12.33
CA SER A 197 -40.59 25.70 -12.14
C SER A 197 -40.12 25.74 -10.68
N PRO A 198 -40.84 25.10 -9.73
CA PRO A 198 -40.51 25.17 -8.29
C PRO A 198 -39.09 24.74 -7.96
N LYS A 199 -38.52 23.71 -8.69
CA LYS A 199 -37.15 23.25 -8.48
C LYS A 199 -36.09 24.29 -8.87
N GLN A 200 -36.34 25.11 -9.89
CA GLN A 200 -35.46 26.22 -10.26
C GLN A 200 -35.54 27.37 -9.24
N ALA A 201 -36.72 27.66 -8.69
CA ALA A 201 -36.89 28.63 -7.62
C ALA A 201 -36.13 28.19 -6.35
N LEU A 202 -36.22 26.92 -5.95
CA LEU A 202 -35.47 26.36 -4.84
C LEU A 202 -33.94 26.40 -5.07
N LEU A 203 -33.51 26.15 -6.31
CA LEU A 203 -32.08 26.23 -6.66
C LEU A 203 -31.60 27.70 -6.58
N TRP A 204 -32.40 28.66 -7.07
CA TRP A 204 -32.07 30.08 -6.95
C TRP A 204 -31.98 30.52 -5.50
N GLN A 205 -32.96 30.15 -4.67
CA GLN A 205 -32.95 30.43 -3.23
C GLN A 205 -31.71 29.83 -2.54
N ALA A 206 -31.40 28.57 -2.82
CA ALA A 206 -30.23 27.91 -2.24
C ALA A 206 -28.88 28.59 -2.62
N LEU A 207 -28.80 29.12 -3.85
CA LEU A 207 -27.64 29.88 -4.32
C LEU A 207 -27.56 31.29 -3.69
N THR A 208 -28.70 31.90 -3.41
CA THR A 208 -28.75 33.24 -2.81
C THR A 208 -28.42 33.20 -1.31
N GLU A 209 -28.90 32.16 -0.61
CA GLU A 209 -28.67 31.99 0.83
C GLU A 209 -27.28 31.50 1.16
N LYS A 210 -26.73 30.57 0.38
CA LYS A 210 -25.48 29.90 0.67
C LYS A 210 -24.31 30.31 -0.24
N GLY A 211 -24.57 31.16 -1.23
CA GLY A 211 -23.58 31.54 -2.23
C GLY A 211 -23.44 30.53 -3.38
N PRO A 212 -22.46 30.78 -4.29
CA PRO A 212 -22.19 29.90 -5.40
C PRO A 212 -21.81 28.47 -4.95
N MET A 213 -22.31 27.47 -5.70
CA MET A 213 -22.04 26.04 -5.39
C MET A 213 -21.53 25.28 -6.62
N SER A 214 -20.82 24.20 -6.40
CA SER A 214 -20.39 23.32 -7.49
C SER A 214 -21.59 22.53 -8.07
N PHE A 215 -21.46 22.07 -9.30
CA PHE A 215 -22.47 21.18 -9.92
C PHE A 215 -22.62 19.88 -9.13
N ARG A 216 -21.61 19.44 -8.45
CA ARG A 216 -21.64 18.28 -7.57
C ARG A 216 -22.48 18.54 -6.32
N GLU A 217 -22.25 19.66 -5.63
CA GLU A 217 -23.05 20.07 -4.48
C GLU A 217 -24.53 20.29 -4.84
N ALA A 218 -24.79 20.82 -6.04
CA ALA A 218 -26.17 20.94 -6.55
C ALA A 218 -26.81 19.54 -6.72
N ALA A 219 -26.09 18.58 -7.26
CA ALA A 219 -26.58 17.21 -7.42
C ALA A 219 -26.80 16.50 -6.06
N GLU A 220 -25.92 16.69 -5.09
CA GLU A 220 -26.05 16.16 -3.72
C GLU A 220 -27.27 16.75 -2.99
N LYS A 221 -27.65 17.99 -3.30
CA LYS A 221 -28.89 18.63 -2.82
C LYS A 221 -30.15 18.25 -3.61
N GLY A 222 -30.06 17.29 -4.54
CA GLY A 222 -31.20 16.76 -5.29
C GLY A 222 -31.55 17.54 -6.57
N PHE A 223 -30.69 18.48 -7.00
CA PHE A 223 -30.90 19.19 -8.26
C PHE A 223 -30.27 18.41 -9.42
N SER A 224 -31.10 17.83 -10.28
CA SER A 224 -30.59 17.06 -11.43
C SER A 224 -29.86 17.97 -12.44
N SER A 225 -28.98 17.38 -13.25
CA SER A 225 -28.26 18.13 -14.30
C SER A 225 -29.18 18.77 -15.34
N SER A 226 -30.40 18.24 -15.55
CA SER A 226 -31.43 18.85 -16.40
C SER A 226 -32.01 20.11 -15.78
N VAL A 227 -32.27 20.12 -14.47
CA VAL A 227 -32.71 21.30 -13.73
C VAL A 227 -31.67 22.41 -13.78
N VAL A 228 -30.40 22.07 -13.54
CA VAL A 228 -29.29 23.03 -13.58
C VAL A 228 -29.13 23.61 -15.00
N LYS A 229 -29.17 22.77 -16.03
CA LYS A 229 -29.12 23.25 -17.44
C LYS A 229 -30.29 24.19 -17.79
N ALA A 230 -31.53 23.80 -17.44
CA ALA A 230 -32.70 24.64 -17.69
C ALA A 230 -32.60 25.97 -16.93
N PHE A 231 -32.13 25.96 -15.70
CA PHE A 231 -31.90 27.15 -14.86
C PHE A 231 -30.92 28.14 -15.51
N CYS A 232 -29.79 27.61 -16.08
CA CYS A 232 -28.85 28.45 -16.80
C CYS A 232 -29.41 29.00 -18.12
N LEU A 233 -30.13 28.15 -18.87
CA LEU A 233 -30.75 28.57 -20.14
C LEU A 233 -31.81 29.65 -19.94
N SER A 234 -32.51 29.68 -18.78
CA SER A 234 -33.47 30.72 -18.43
C SER A 234 -32.82 32.00 -17.90
N GLY A 235 -31.49 32.10 -17.85
CA GLY A 235 -30.78 33.30 -17.40
C GLY A 235 -30.69 33.48 -15.89
N TYR A 236 -31.19 32.50 -15.07
CA TYR A 236 -31.22 32.61 -13.60
C TYR A 236 -29.90 32.18 -12.94
N GLY A 237 -29.06 31.48 -13.65
CA GLY A 237 -27.77 31.06 -13.17
C GLY A 237 -26.67 31.29 -14.16
N LYS A 238 -25.49 31.65 -13.66
CA LYS A 238 -24.25 31.78 -14.40
C LYS A 238 -23.29 30.67 -14.06
N VAL A 239 -22.73 30.02 -15.08
CA VAL A 239 -21.75 28.99 -14.91
C VAL A 239 -20.35 29.59 -15.03
N PHE A 240 -19.50 29.30 -14.06
CA PHE A 240 -18.06 29.66 -14.11
C PHE A 240 -17.21 28.48 -13.68
N TYR A 241 -15.90 28.55 -13.93
CA TYR A 241 -14.95 27.50 -13.63
C TYR A 241 -13.99 27.95 -12.54
N LYS A 242 -13.84 27.11 -11.53
CA LYS A 242 -12.95 27.30 -10.39
C LYS A 242 -12.10 26.06 -10.21
N ARG A 243 -10.89 26.19 -9.64
CA ARG A 243 -10.10 25.02 -9.29
C ARG A 243 -10.84 24.22 -8.20
N LYS A 244 -10.90 22.91 -8.43
CA LYS A 244 -11.51 22.01 -7.46
C LYS A 244 -10.69 22.06 -6.18
N LYS A 245 -11.22 22.58 -5.09
CA LYS A 245 -10.63 22.41 -3.78
C LYS A 245 -10.83 20.96 -3.39
N THR A 246 -9.75 20.18 -3.42
CA THR A 246 -9.79 18.78 -3.03
C THR A 246 -9.76 18.66 -1.51
N PHE A 247 -10.84 19.04 -0.87
CA PHE A 247 -11.13 18.58 0.47
C PHE A 247 -11.95 17.31 0.32
N SER A 248 -11.40 16.19 0.71
CA SER A 248 -12.15 14.97 0.91
C SER A 248 -13.24 15.27 1.92
N LEU A 249 -14.48 15.06 1.50
CA LEU A 249 -15.70 15.12 2.26
C LEU A 249 -15.51 14.57 3.68
N ILE A 250 -15.49 15.44 4.64
CA ILE A 250 -15.81 15.15 6.02
C ILE A 250 -17.31 15.40 6.12
N ASP A 251 -18.10 14.35 5.87
CA ASP A 251 -19.50 14.36 6.28
C ASP A 251 -19.52 14.38 7.81
N GLU A 252 -20.23 15.39 8.31
CA GLU A 252 -20.69 15.64 9.67
C GLU A 252 -19.92 15.03 10.85
N GLN A 253 -19.41 15.94 11.65
CA GLN A 253 -18.75 15.76 12.92
C GLN A 253 -19.48 14.78 13.85
N GLU A 254 -19.03 13.55 13.92
CA GLU A 254 -19.16 12.81 15.15
C GLU A 254 -18.26 13.51 16.19
N LYS A 255 -18.88 14.30 17.07
CA LYS A 255 -18.18 14.91 18.20
C LYS A 255 -17.47 13.83 18.99
N ARG A 256 -16.16 14.03 19.21
CA ARG A 256 -15.34 13.20 20.09
C ARG A 256 -16.11 12.99 21.41
N LYS A 257 -16.47 11.76 21.71
CA LYS A 257 -16.74 11.35 23.08
C LYS A 257 -15.37 11.14 23.73
N ASP A 258 -14.96 12.05 24.61
CA ASP A 258 -13.74 11.87 25.39
C ASP A 258 -13.88 10.58 26.20
N ARG A 259 -13.28 9.51 25.69
CA ARG A 259 -13.22 8.22 26.37
C ARG A 259 -11.97 8.21 27.24
N ALA A 260 -12.13 7.91 28.51
CA ALA A 260 -11.01 7.66 29.38
C ALA A 260 -10.20 6.46 28.86
N LEU A 261 -8.88 6.61 28.83
CA LEU A 261 -7.98 5.52 28.45
C LEU A 261 -7.96 4.45 29.55
N THR A 262 -7.87 3.20 29.15
CA THR A 262 -7.61 2.09 30.08
C THR A 262 -6.19 2.20 30.65
N GLU A 263 -5.91 1.51 31.76
CA GLU A 263 -4.58 1.48 32.35
C GLU A 263 -3.49 1.01 31.37
N GLU A 264 -3.80 -0.06 30.59
CA GLU A 264 -2.88 -0.57 29.56
C GLU A 264 -2.63 0.45 28.44
N GLN A 265 -3.64 1.19 28.02
CA GLN A 265 -3.51 2.26 27.02
C GLN A 265 -2.68 3.43 27.57
N GLN A 266 -2.89 3.81 28.84
CA GLN A 266 -2.10 4.86 29.51
C GLN A 266 -0.63 4.46 29.63
N GLN A 267 -0.35 3.21 30.02
CA GLN A 267 1.00 2.66 30.06
C GLN A 267 1.66 2.70 28.67
N ALA A 268 0.98 2.20 27.65
CA ALA A 268 1.47 2.21 26.29
C ALA A 268 1.78 3.64 25.80
N LEU A 269 0.86 4.57 26.03
CA LEU A 269 1.04 5.97 25.67
C LEU A 269 2.21 6.61 26.43
N SER A 270 2.39 6.31 27.71
CA SER A 270 3.52 6.81 28.51
C SER A 270 4.87 6.40 27.93
N VAL A 271 5.03 5.11 27.55
CA VAL A 271 6.26 4.60 26.92
C VAL A 271 6.54 5.31 25.60
N ILE A 272 5.51 5.44 24.74
CA ILE A 272 5.64 6.07 23.42
C ILE A 272 5.93 7.56 23.56
N SER A 273 5.23 8.27 24.46
CA SER A 273 5.43 9.70 24.72
C SER A 273 6.84 10.01 25.23
N LYS A 274 7.35 9.17 26.14
CA LYS A 274 8.73 9.28 26.62
C LYS A 274 9.75 9.12 25.48
N ALA A 275 9.50 8.20 24.54
CA ALA A 275 10.36 8.00 23.38
C ALA A 275 10.31 9.20 22.40
N ILE A 276 9.13 9.81 22.21
CA ILE A 276 8.96 11.04 21.42
C ILE A 276 9.76 12.19 22.05
N ASP A 277 9.67 12.33 23.38
CA ASP A 277 10.33 13.40 24.12
C ASP A 277 11.86 13.27 24.13
N GLN A 278 12.39 12.07 23.97
CA GLN A 278 13.85 11.80 23.93
C GLN A 278 14.50 12.13 22.57
N GLU A 279 13.72 12.36 21.53
CA GLU A 279 14.21 12.65 20.17
C GLU A 279 15.28 11.68 19.66
N ALA A 280 15.11 10.40 19.96
CA ALA A 280 16.03 9.34 19.57
C ALA A 280 15.29 8.20 18.89
N PHE A 281 15.96 7.51 17.96
CA PHE A 281 15.40 6.30 17.36
C PHE A 281 15.19 5.23 18.43
N LYS A 282 13.96 4.74 18.52
CA LYS A 282 13.59 3.63 19.41
C LYS A 282 12.53 2.77 18.72
N GLY A 283 12.77 1.48 18.65
CA GLY A 283 11.77 0.51 18.20
C GLY A 283 10.88 0.07 19.37
N ILE A 284 9.56 0.14 19.17
CA ILE A 284 8.55 -0.28 20.16
C ILE A 284 7.59 -1.25 19.45
N LEU A 285 7.41 -2.45 20.01
CA LEU A 285 6.34 -3.36 19.60
C LEU A 285 5.14 -3.15 20.54
N LEU A 286 4.03 -2.64 19.97
CA LEU A 286 2.74 -2.56 20.67
C LEU A 286 1.91 -3.78 20.32
N LYS A 287 2.00 -4.84 21.14
CA LYS A 287 1.21 -6.06 20.99
C LYS A 287 -0.11 -5.91 21.74
N GLY A 288 -1.21 -5.80 21.02
CA GLY A 288 -2.53 -5.64 21.64
C GLY A 288 -3.57 -6.51 20.96
N VAL A 289 -4.37 -7.22 21.76
CA VAL A 289 -5.46 -8.06 21.24
C VAL A 289 -6.41 -7.25 20.34
N THR A 290 -7.13 -7.92 19.46
CA THR A 290 -8.14 -7.27 18.63
C THR A 290 -9.19 -6.59 19.51
N GLY A 291 -9.43 -5.28 19.32
CA GLY A 291 -10.35 -4.51 20.17
C GLY A 291 -9.75 -3.95 21.46
N SER A 292 -8.41 -4.01 21.63
CA SER A 292 -7.72 -3.38 22.78
C SER A 292 -7.61 -1.85 22.64
N GLY A 293 -7.96 -1.28 21.46
CA GLY A 293 -7.92 0.17 21.24
C GLY A 293 -6.54 0.70 20.83
N LYS A 294 -5.70 -0.09 20.15
CA LYS A 294 -4.41 0.37 19.60
C LYS A 294 -4.52 1.68 18.83
N THR A 295 -5.57 1.84 18.03
CA THR A 295 -5.82 3.05 17.23
C THR A 295 -5.93 4.31 18.09
N GLU A 296 -6.56 4.23 19.27
CA GLU A 296 -6.63 5.36 20.21
C GLU A 296 -5.24 5.73 20.75
N VAL A 297 -4.40 4.73 21.06
CA VAL A 297 -3.01 4.96 21.47
C VAL A 297 -2.22 5.65 20.36
N TYR A 298 -2.38 5.23 19.11
CA TYR A 298 -1.73 5.88 17.97
C TYR A 298 -2.15 7.34 17.80
N LEU A 299 -3.44 7.62 17.96
CA LEU A 299 -3.99 8.96 17.88
C LEU A 299 -3.41 9.87 18.94
N ARG A 300 -3.42 9.43 20.21
CA ARG A 300 -2.87 10.20 21.35
C ARG A 300 -1.36 10.39 21.21
N ALA A 301 -0.64 9.38 20.72
CA ALA A 301 0.79 9.50 20.45
C ALA A 301 1.07 10.50 19.31
N ALA A 302 0.23 10.53 18.27
CA ALA A 302 0.33 11.51 17.19
C ALA A 302 0.03 12.94 17.71
N GLU A 303 -0.98 13.12 18.58
CA GLU A 303 -1.25 14.40 19.26
C GLU A 303 -0.01 14.86 20.04
N ARG A 304 0.64 13.94 20.77
CA ARG A 304 1.88 14.25 21.50
C ARG A 304 3.02 14.71 20.58
N ALA A 305 3.17 14.07 19.43
CA ALA A 305 4.16 14.48 18.43
C ALA A 305 3.89 15.91 17.91
N LEU A 306 2.62 16.29 17.72
CA LEU A 306 2.22 17.64 17.35
C LEU A 306 2.51 18.66 18.44
N GLU A 307 2.22 18.34 19.69
CA GLU A 307 2.53 19.21 20.86
C GLU A 307 4.03 19.54 20.93
N ARG A 308 4.87 18.61 20.46
CA ARG A 308 6.32 18.80 20.34
C ARG A 308 6.75 19.53 19.05
N GLY A 309 5.81 20.10 18.29
CA GLY A 309 6.07 20.87 17.08
C GLY A 309 6.51 20.02 15.89
N GLY A 310 6.22 18.71 15.90
CA GLY A 310 6.59 17.80 14.84
C GLY A 310 5.41 17.22 14.05
N SER A 311 5.69 16.25 13.20
CA SER A 311 4.74 15.50 12.40
C SER A 311 4.73 14.02 12.78
N ALA A 312 3.63 13.32 12.45
CA ALA A 312 3.49 11.89 12.67
C ALA A 312 3.10 11.17 11.37
N LEU A 313 3.71 10.02 11.13
CA LEU A 313 3.36 9.11 10.05
C LEU A 313 2.70 7.87 10.63
N ILE A 314 1.48 7.55 10.17
CA ILE A 314 0.76 6.32 10.53
C ILE A 314 0.57 5.50 9.26
N LEU A 315 1.30 4.40 9.17
CA LEU A 315 1.17 3.43 8.08
C LEU A 315 0.12 2.40 8.45
N VAL A 316 -0.79 2.15 7.52
CA VAL A 316 -1.82 1.13 7.63
C VAL A 316 -1.87 0.29 6.35
N PRO A 317 -2.28 -0.98 6.40
CA PRO A 317 -2.53 -1.77 5.21
C PRO A 317 -3.53 -1.06 4.28
N GLU A 318 -3.34 -1.11 2.96
CA GLU A 318 -4.16 -0.35 2.00
C GLU A 318 -5.67 -0.64 2.15
N ILE A 319 -6.01 -1.89 2.46
CA ILE A 319 -7.39 -2.34 2.68
C ILE A 319 -7.97 -1.77 3.99
N ALA A 320 -7.13 -1.42 4.96
CA ALA A 320 -7.56 -0.86 6.25
C ALA A 320 -7.90 0.64 6.18
N LEU A 321 -7.50 1.36 5.11
CA LEU A 321 -7.89 2.75 4.86
C LEU A 321 -9.37 2.84 4.46
N THR A 322 -10.25 2.46 5.38
CA THR A 322 -11.69 2.53 5.17
C THR A 322 -12.22 3.95 5.36
N SER A 323 -13.39 4.23 4.79
CA SER A 323 -14.09 5.49 5.00
C SER A 323 -14.31 5.80 6.49
N GLN A 324 -14.52 4.77 7.31
CA GLN A 324 -14.75 4.91 8.75
C GLN A 324 -13.48 5.37 9.49
N MET A 325 -12.34 4.74 9.20
CA MET A 325 -11.05 5.15 9.79
C MET A 325 -10.68 6.57 9.35
N THR A 326 -10.85 6.88 8.06
CA THR A 326 -10.55 8.22 7.53
C THR A 326 -11.48 9.27 8.15
N SER A 327 -12.78 9.00 8.27
CA SER A 327 -13.73 9.90 8.93
C SER A 327 -13.42 10.08 10.42
N TYR A 328 -13.05 9.01 11.12
CA TYR A 328 -12.69 9.07 12.54
C TYR A 328 -11.49 9.99 12.77
N PHE A 329 -10.39 9.80 12.06
CA PHE A 329 -9.21 10.66 12.22
C PHE A 329 -9.48 12.10 11.75
N ALA A 330 -10.22 12.27 10.65
CA ALA A 330 -10.56 13.58 10.13
C ALA A 330 -11.48 14.38 11.08
N SER A 331 -12.44 13.73 11.73
CA SER A 331 -13.33 14.36 12.70
C SER A 331 -12.60 14.86 13.97
N LEU A 332 -11.51 14.19 14.33
CA LEU A 332 -10.73 14.52 15.54
C LEU A 332 -9.63 15.55 15.26
N LEU A 333 -8.98 15.48 14.11
CA LEU A 333 -7.75 16.21 13.82
C LEU A 333 -7.94 17.31 12.76
N GLY A 334 -9.10 17.35 12.11
CA GLY A 334 -9.45 18.36 11.12
C GLY A 334 -8.44 18.46 9.97
N ASP A 335 -8.05 19.67 9.61
CA ASP A 335 -7.16 19.95 8.48
C ASP A 335 -5.70 19.51 8.70
N LYS A 336 -5.34 19.12 9.93
CA LYS A 336 -3.98 18.67 10.26
C LYS A 336 -3.68 17.27 9.68
N VAL A 337 -4.71 16.51 9.27
CA VAL A 337 -4.56 15.15 8.74
C VAL A 337 -4.65 15.11 7.22
N VAL A 338 -3.81 14.30 6.59
CA VAL A 338 -3.93 13.91 5.18
C VAL A 338 -3.86 12.41 5.02
N PHE A 339 -4.57 11.90 4.00
CA PHE A 339 -4.58 10.48 3.65
C PHE A 339 -3.84 10.26 2.33
N ILE A 340 -2.93 9.26 2.32
CA ILE A 340 -2.11 8.92 1.15
C ILE A 340 -2.33 7.45 0.78
N HIS A 341 -2.95 7.20 -0.37
CA HIS A 341 -3.24 5.86 -0.87
C HIS A 341 -3.24 5.80 -2.41
N SER A 342 -3.29 4.59 -2.96
CA SER A 342 -3.21 4.35 -4.41
C SER A 342 -4.39 4.94 -5.20
N GLY A 343 -5.56 5.03 -4.59
CA GLY A 343 -6.78 5.57 -5.20
C GLY A 343 -6.81 7.09 -5.40
N LEU A 344 -5.83 7.84 -4.87
CA LEU A 344 -5.73 9.29 -5.09
C LEU A 344 -5.31 9.59 -6.53
N SER A 345 -5.95 10.61 -7.11
CA SER A 345 -5.51 11.20 -8.38
C SER A 345 -4.13 11.85 -8.24
N LYS A 346 -3.46 12.10 -9.38
CA LYS A 346 -2.14 12.77 -9.38
C LYS A 346 -2.22 14.18 -8.78
N GLY A 347 -3.29 14.93 -9.05
CA GLY A 347 -3.52 16.25 -8.48
C GLY A 347 -3.70 16.20 -6.96
N GLU A 348 -4.53 15.28 -6.45
CA GLU A 348 -4.70 15.07 -5.00
C GLU A 348 -3.39 14.74 -4.31
N ARG A 349 -2.57 13.85 -4.89
CA ARG A 349 -1.24 13.52 -4.36
C ARG A 349 -0.32 14.72 -4.32
N TYR A 350 -0.33 15.55 -5.38
CA TYR A 350 0.48 16.76 -5.45
C TYR A 350 0.10 17.75 -4.34
N ASN A 351 -1.20 18.02 -4.19
CA ASN A 351 -1.68 18.93 -3.17
C ASN A 351 -1.38 18.44 -1.74
N ASN A 352 -1.63 17.16 -1.48
CA ASN A 352 -1.29 16.58 -0.19
C ASN A 352 0.22 16.69 0.09
N ARG A 353 1.05 16.44 -0.94
CA ARG A 353 2.50 16.62 -0.83
C ARG A 353 2.87 18.06 -0.50
N GLN A 354 2.26 19.07 -1.14
CA GLN A 354 2.53 20.48 -0.87
C GLN A 354 2.09 20.86 0.56
N ARG A 355 0.92 20.44 0.99
CA ARG A 355 0.44 20.66 2.36
C ARG A 355 1.39 20.10 3.43
N ILE A 356 1.94 18.91 3.18
CA ILE A 356 2.95 18.29 4.06
C ILE A 356 4.26 19.11 4.01
N ALA A 357 4.75 19.44 2.80
CA ALA A 357 5.97 20.21 2.62
C ALA A 357 5.89 21.60 3.25
N ASN A 358 4.72 22.25 3.22
CA ASN A 358 4.49 23.55 3.85
C ASN A 358 4.24 23.47 5.36
N GLY A 359 4.02 22.26 5.92
CA GLY A 359 3.69 22.07 7.34
C GLY A 359 2.23 22.37 7.68
N GLU A 360 1.36 22.51 6.68
CA GLU A 360 -0.08 22.72 6.87
C GLU A 360 -0.76 21.44 7.39
N SER A 361 -0.27 20.29 6.98
CA SER A 361 -0.71 18.99 7.46
C SER A 361 0.45 18.26 8.11
N THR A 362 0.25 17.84 9.34
CA THR A 362 1.28 17.29 10.22
C THR A 362 1.05 15.84 10.62
N ILE A 363 -0.16 15.32 10.42
CA ILE A 363 -0.46 13.89 10.60
C ILE A 363 -0.76 13.28 9.25
N ILE A 364 0.08 12.33 8.85
CA ILE A 364 0.00 11.65 7.57
C ILE A 364 -0.39 10.20 7.81
N ILE A 365 -1.54 9.80 7.28
CA ILE A 365 -2.04 8.43 7.39
C ILE A 365 -2.07 7.84 5.99
N GLY A 366 -1.50 6.66 5.82
CA GLY A 366 -1.51 6.10 4.49
C GLY A 366 -0.97 4.68 4.36
N SER A 367 -1.03 4.17 3.13
CA SER A 367 -0.39 2.92 2.79
C SER A 367 1.13 3.11 2.69
N ARG A 368 1.87 2.05 2.35
CA ARG A 368 3.34 2.09 2.23
C ARG A 368 3.89 3.28 1.41
N SER A 369 3.12 3.82 0.46
CA SER A 369 3.56 4.98 -0.34
C SER A 369 3.64 6.29 0.43
N ALA A 370 3.01 6.37 1.61
CA ALA A 370 3.06 7.55 2.46
C ALA A 370 4.47 7.81 3.05
N ILE A 371 5.33 6.79 3.09
CA ILE A 371 6.74 6.91 3.52
C ILE A 371 7.50 7.97 2.70
N PHE A 372 7.13 8.15 1.43
CA PHE A 372 7.86 9.00 0.48
C PHE A 372 7.35 10.44 0.40
N MET A 373 6.63 10.90 1.44
CA MET A 373 6.20 12.28 1.56
C MET A 373 7.31 13.15 2.17
N PRO A 374 7.34 14.47 1.88
CA PRO A 374 8.35 15.40 2.41
C PRO A 374 8.00 15.86 3.82
N PHE A 375 8.35 15.06 4.81
CA PHE A 375 8.08 15.39 6.21
C PHE A 375 8.97 16.54 6.70
N ARG A 376 8.37 17.43 7.50
CA ARG A 376 9.11 18.36 8.34
C ARG A 376 9.11 17.82 9.77
N HIS A 377 10.26 17.74 10.44
CA HIS A 377 10.38 17.38 11.86
C HIS A 377 9.54 16.16 12.26
N LEU A 378 9.73 15.02 11.56
CA LEU A 378 9.02 13.78 11.89
C LEU A 378 9.42 13.30 13.29
N LYS A 379 8.43 13.17 14.20
CA LYS A 379 8.62 12.80 15.60
C LYS A 379 8.06 11.44 15.97
N LEU A 380 7.24 10.86 15.11
CA LEU A 380 6.61 9.56 15.37
C LEU A 380 6.34 8.84 14.06
N ILE A 381 6.67 7.55 14.02
CA ILE A 381 6.23 6.62 12.98
C ILE A 381 5.45 5.48 13.63
N VAL A 382 4.27 5.20 13.11
CA VAL A 382 3.45 4.03 13.49
C VAL A 382 3.29 3.13 12.26
N VAL A 383 3.44 1.83 12.45
CA VAL A 383 3.16 0.82 11.43
C VAL A 383 2.13 -0.14 12.03
N ASP A 384 0.88 0.03 11.66
CA ASP A 384 -0.20 -0.86 12.11
C ASP A 384 -0.22 -2.15 11.30
N GLU A 385 -0.61 -3.26 11.95
CA GLU A 385 -0.58 -4.62 11.37
C GLU A 385 0.76 -4.89 10.67
N GLU A 386 1.89 -4.73 11.41
CA GLU A 386 3.26 -4.67 10.89
C GLU A 386 3.69 -5.91 10.07
N TYR A 387 3.00 -7.03 10.26
CA TYR A 387 3.21 -8.29 9.56
C TYR A 387 2.51 -8.37 8.18
N ASP A 388 1.68 -7.34 7.84
CA ASP A 388 0.88 -7.42 6.62
C ASP A 388 1.74 -7.45 5.35
N SER A 389 1.42 -8.42 4.48
CA SER A 389 2.15 -8.63 3.22
C SER A 389 2.05 -7.44 2.24
N SER A 390 1.05 -6.57 2.37
CA SER A 390 0.89 -5.38 1.51
C SER A 390 2.02 -4.36 1.69
N TYR A 391 2.78 -4.44 2.78
CA TYR A 391 3.98 -3.61 2.96
C TYR A 391 5.13 -4.01 2.04
N LYS A 392 5.18 -5.25 1.51
CA LYS A 392 6.18 -5.65 0.52
C LYS A 392 5.78 -5.21 -0.88
N GLN A 393 6.68 -4.51 -1.58
CA GLN A 393 6.47 -4.13 -2.98
C GLN A 393 6.85 -5.26 -3.93
N GLY A 394 5.97 -5.59 -4.86
CA GLY A 394 6.19 -6.64 -5.86
C GLY A 394 7.08 -6.22 -7.04
N GLU A 395 7.25 -4.92 -7.28
CA GLU A 395 8.05 -4.34 -8.36
C GLU A 395 9.32 -3.70 -7.82
N THR A 396 10.33 -3.51 -8.68
CA THR A 396 11.60 -2.84 -8.33
C THR A 396 11.38 -1.34 -8.06
N PRO A 397 11.94 -0.83 -6.95
CA PRO A 397 12.64 -1.54 -5.89
C PRO A 397 11.68 -2.35 -5.01
N ARG A 398 12.03 -3.62 -4.73
CA ARG A 398 11.20 -4.56 -3.96
C ARG A 398 11.36 -4.34 -2.44
N TYR A 399 11.12 -3.12 -1.98
CA TYR A 399 11.25 -2.76 -0.57
C TYR A 399 10.08 -3.27 0.28
N ASN A 400 10.33 -3.40 1.59
CA ASN A 400 9.30 -3.59 2.59
C ASN A 400 9.05 -2.26 3.31
N GLY A 401 7.78 -1.80 3.34
CA GLY A 401 7.40 -0.51 3.96
C GLY A 401 7.72 -0.43 5.44
N ARG A 402 7.56 -1.54 6.19
CA ARG A 402 7.97 -1.61 7.60
C ARG A 402 9.47 -1.34 7.79
N ASP A 403 10.31 -1.95 6.96
CA ASP A 403 11.76 -1.81 7.08
C ASP A 403 12.22 -0.43 6.55
N ALA A 404 11.56 0.10 5.51
CA ALA A 404 11.76 1.48 5.07
C ALA A 404 11.37 2.49 6.16
N ALA A 405 10.29 2.24 6.90
CA ALA A 405 9.87 3.06 8.04
C ALA A 405 10.89 3.03 9.20
N LYS A 406 11.53 1.87 9.46
CA LYS A 406 12.64 1.79 10.41
C LYS A 406 13.84 2.63 9.99
N MET A 407 14.25 2.50 8.70
CA MET A 407 15.34 3.32 8.15
C MET A 407 15.03 4.82 8.25
N MET A 408 13.77 5.20 8.06
CA MET A 408 13.29 6.55 8.19
C MET A 408 13.35 7.03 9.66
N GLY A 409 12.92 6.21 10.61
CA GLY A 409 13.02 6.51 12.04
C GLY A 409 14.46 6.75 12.49
N GLU A 410 15.43 5.97 11.95
CA GLU A 410 16.86 6.19 12.18
C GLU A 410 17.36 7.53 11.61
N ILE A 411 16.88 7.94 10.43
CA ILE A 411 17.27 9.19 9.76
C ILE A 411 16.68 10.41 10.49
N TYR A 412 15.42 10.34 10.90
CA TYR A 412 14.73 11.44 11.59
C TYR A 412 14.93 11.43 13.11
N HIS A 413 15.68 10.45 13.66
CA HIS A 413 15.90 10.26 15.10
C HIS A 413 14.60 10.22 15.90
N CYS A 414 13.59 9.48 15.40
CA CYS A 414 12.28 9.39 16.03
C CYS A 414 11.87 7.93 16.30
N PRO A 415 11.01 7.69 17.31
CA PRO A 415 10.53 6.35 17.61
C PRO A 415 9.65 5.79 16.50
N ILE A 416 9.73 4.45 16.37
CA ILE A 416 8.82 3.66 15.54
C ILE A 416 8.02 2.71 16.42
N VAL A 417 6.69 2.76 16.27
CA VAL A 417 5.73 1.86 16.93
C VAL A 417 5.25 0.85 15.91
N LEU A 418 5.55 -0.43 16.14
CA LEU A 418 5.10 -1.56 15.35
C LEU A 418 3.88 -2.16 16.06
N GLY A 419 2.70 -1.97 15.50
CA GLY A 419 1.45 -2.41 16.09
C GLY A 419 0.93 -3.71 15.49
N ALA A 420 0.53 -4.66 16.33
CA ALA A 420 -0.10 -5.89 15.87
C ALA A 420 -0.85 -6.59 17.02
N ALA A 421 -1.87 -7.38 16.66
CA ALA A 421 -2.44 -8.38 17.58
C ALA A 421 -1.58 -9.64 17.60
N THR A 422 -1.11 -10.04 16.44
CA THR A 422 -0.26 -11.20 16.18
C THR A 422 0.99 -10.73 15.42
N PRO A 423 2.00 -10.20 16.11
CA PRO A 423 3.18 -9.65 15.45
C PRO A 423 3.93 -10.69 14.62
N SER A 424 4.73 -10.26 13.67
CA SER A 424 5.61 -11.18 12.94
C SER A 424 6.61 -11.84 13.90
N ILE A 425 6.92 -13.12 13.63
CA ILE A 425 7.88 -13.88 14.44
C ILE A 425 9.22 -13.14 14.59
N ALA A 426 9.67 -12.49 13.51
CA ALA A 426 10.91 -11.71 13.53
C ALA A 426 10.83 -10.48 14.45
N THR A 427 9.73 -9.73 14.40
CA THR A 427 9.53 -8.55 15.26
C THR A 427 9.35 -8.97 16.73
N TYR A 428 8.56 -10.02 16.96
CA TYR A 428 8.37 -10.52 18.32
C TYR A 428 9.67 -11.09 18.94
N HIS A 429 10.46 -11.81 18.14
CA HIS A 429 11.79 -12.27 18.57
C HIS A 429 12.72 -11.10 18.91
N ALA A 430 12.70 -10.03 18.13
CA ALA A 430 13.48 -8.82 18.43
C ALA A 430 13.04 -8.18 19.76
N ALA A 431 11.74 -8.18 20.07
CA ALA A 431 11.22 -7.69 21.35
C ALA A 431 11.61 -8.60 22.52
N LYS A 432 11.46 -9.92 22.37
CA LYS A 432 11.85 -10.89 23.43
C LYS A 432 13.35 -10.88 23.72
N THR A 433 14.20 -10.53 22.73
CA THR A 433 15.66 -10.41 22.89
C THR A 433 16.12 -9.01 23.28
N GLY A 434 15.21 -8.09 23.59
CA GLY A 434 15.52 -6.74 24.06
C GLY A 434 16.05 -5.78 22.97
N LYS A 435 16.00 -6.16 21.68
CA LYS A 435 16.39 -5.27 20.56
C LYS A 435 15.39 -4.13 20.32
N ILE A 436 14.14 -4.35 20.65
CA ILE A 436 13.06 -3.37 20.66
C ILE A 436 12.24 -3.52 21.95
N GLU A 437 11.56 -2.44 22.39
CA GLU A 437 10.74 -2.48 23.59
C GLU A 437 9.41 -3.17 23.34
N LEU A 438 8.99 -4.07 24.24
CA LEU A 438 7.69 -4.75 24.18
C LEU A 438 6.69 -4.03 25.10
N VAL A 439 5.56 -3.63 24.54
CA VAL A 439 4.39 -3.11 25.27
C VAL A 439 3.19 -3.97 24.94
N GLU A 440 2.52 -4.52 25.97
CA GLU A 440 1.40 -5.43 25.78
C GLU A 440 0.08 -4.80 26.24
N MET A 441 -0.99 -5.00 25.47
CA MET A 441 -2.38 -4.67 25.81
C MET A 441 -3.20 -5.95 25.69
N LYS A 442 -3.45 -6.60 26.83
CA LYS A 442 -4.00 -7.97 26.91
C LYS A 442 -5.53 -8.01 26.91
N HIS A 443 -6.18 -6.89 27.24
CA HIS A 443 -7.62 -6.84 27.43
C HIS A 443 -8.32 -6.03 26.34
N ARG A 444 -9.52 -6.46 25.98
CA ARG A 444 -10.43 -5.67 25.13
C ARG A 444 -11.02 -4.53 25.93
N VAL A 445 -11.21 -3.36 25.29
CA VAL A 445 -11.80 -2.15 25.92
C VAL A 445 -13.16 -2.45 26.57
N PHE A 446 -13.99 -3.27 25.95
CA PHE A 446 -15.33 -3.64 26.45
C PHE A 446 -15.35 -4.92 27.29
N GLN A 447 -14.21 -5.47 27.66
CA GLN A 447 -14.06 -6.70 28.45
C GLN A 447 -14.87 -7.90 27.91
N THR A 448 -15.19 -7.90 26.62
CA THR A 448 -15.89 -9.04 25.97
C THR A 448 -14.94 -10.22 25.82
N LYS A 449 -15.45 -11.44 25.99
CA LYS A 449 -14.69 -12.67 25.78
C LYS A 449 -14.24 -12.78 24.32
N LEU A 450 -13.11 -13.41 24.12
CA LEU A 450 -12.66 -13.77 22.78
C LEU A 450 -13.63 -14.79 22.17
N PRO A 451 -13.82 -14.82 20.82
CA PRO A 451 -14.71 -15.78 20.18
C PRO A 451 -14.23 -17.22 20.41
N ALA A 452 -15.18 -18.13 20.54
CA ALA A 452 -14.87 -19.55 20.58
C ALA A 452 -14.56 -20.06 19.17
N ILE A 453 -13.43 -20.77 19.01
CA ILE A 453 -13.05 -21.37 17.72
C ILE A 453 -13.19 -22.87 17.81
N HIS A 454 -14.11 -23.43 17.04
CA HIS A 454 -14.38 -24.87 16.93
C HIS A 454 -13.67 -25.40 15.68
N ILE A 455 -12.88 -26.46 15.87
CA ILE A 455 -12.18 -27.11 14.75
C ILE A 455 -13.08 -28.25 14.26
N TYR A 456 -13.31 -28.26 12.94
CA TYR A 456 -13.99 -29.38 12.28
C TYR A 456 -13.01 -30.15 11.39
N ASP A 457 -12.89 -31.46 11.63
CA ASP A 457 -12.03 -32.36 10.86
C ASP A 457 -12.74 -32.80 9.58
N LEU A 458 -12.17 -32.35 8.43
CA LEU A 458 -12.71 -32.71 7.11
C LEU A 458 -12.31 -34.12 6.66
N LYS A 459 -11.48 -34.82 7.43
CA LYS A 459 -11.11 -36.20 7.11
C LYS A 459 -12.33 -37.11 7.28
N GLY A 460 -12.69 -37.79 6.20
CA GLY A 460 -13.85 -38.69 6.20
C GLY A 460 -15.21 -37.98 6.16
N ASP A 461 -15.24 -36.66 5.91
CA ASP A 461 -16.49 -35.95 5.69
C ASP A 461 -17.24 -36.61 4.50
N PRO A 462 -18.48 -37.09 4.71
CA PRO A 462 -19.22 -37.81 3.68
C PRO A 462 -19.63 -36.93 2.49
N THR A 463 -19.72 -35.62 2.70
CA THR A 463 -20.14 -34.67 1.64
C THR A 463 -19.07 -34.48 0.57
N GLY A 464 -17.80 -34.53 0.95
CA GLY A 464 -16.68 -34.20 0.03
C GLY A 464 -16.74 -32.79 -0.52
N GLU A 465 -17.63 -31.94 0.00
CA GLU A 465 -17.94 -30.58 -0.43
C GLU A 465 -17.09 -29.55 0.32
N ALA A 466 -17.04 -28.33 -0.21
CA ALA A 466 -16.35 -27.25 0.44
C ALA A 466 -17.04 -26.78 1.74
N LEU A 467 -18.37 -27.02 1.85
CA LEU A 467 -19.20 -26.68 3.00
C LEU A 467 -19.59 -27.96 3.75
N SER A 468 -19.04 -28.12 4.96
CA SER A 468 -19.49 -29.23 5.82
C SER A 468 -20.90 -28.97 6.36
N HIS A 469 -21.61 -30.06 6.73
CA HIS A 469 -22.95 -29.96 7.33
C HIS A 469 -22.97 -29.04 8.58
N PRO A 470 -22.04 -29.14 9.55
CA PRO A 470 -21.98 -28.20 10.67
C PRO A 470 -21.79 -26.74 10.29
N MET A 471 -21.11 -26.46 9.16
CA MET A 471 -20.97 -25.09 8.67
C MET A 471 -22.30 -24.54 8.18
N VAL A 472 -23.06 -25.34 7.43
CA VAL A 472 -24.38 -24.95 6.92
C VAL A 472 -25.35 -24.74 8.09
N GLU A 473 -25.37 -25.65 9.09
CA GLU A 473 -26.20 -25.49 10.27
C GLU A 473 -25.91 -24.24 11.09
N MET A 474 -24.64 -23.97 11.33
CA MET A 474 -24.21 -22.77 12.04
C MET A 474 -24.62 -21.47 11.30
N LEU A 475 -24.50 -21.46 9.96
CA LEU A 475 -24.92 -20.30 9.15
C LEU A 475 -26.44 -20.13 9.18
N ARG A 476 -27.21 -21.23 9.06
CA ARG A 476 -28.68 -21.20 9.13
C ARG A 476 -29.16 -20.66 10.47
N ALA A 477 -28.62 -21.18 11.57
CA ALA A 477 -28.95 -20.68 12.90
C ALA A 477 -28.65 -19.20 13.09
N THR A 478 -27.57 -18.69 12.47
CA THR A 478 -27.22 -17.28 12.52
C THR A 478 -28.21 -16.41 11.71
N ILE A 479 -28.66 -16.89 10.55
CA ILE A 479 -29.67 -16.20 9.73
C ILE A 479 -31.00 -16.13 10.47
N GLU A 480 -31.44 -17.24 11.10
CA GLU A 480 -32.67 -17.30 11.91
C GLU A 480 -32.66 -16.26 13.04
N ARG A 481 -31.51 -16.05 13.67
CA ARG A 481 -31.31 -14.99 14.69
C ARG A 481 -31.21 -13.58 14.11
N LYS A 482 -31.26 -13.40 12.78
CA LYS A 482 -31.07 -12.13 12.07
C LYS A 482 -29.71 -11.51 12.33
N GLU A 483 -28.70 -12.32 12.54
CA GLU A 483 -27.32 -11.94 12.74
C GLU A 483 -26.53 -12.11 11.43
N LYS A 484 -25.31 -11.64 11.42
CA LYS A 484 -24.46 -11.61 10.22
C LYS A 484 -23.34 -12.63 10.31
N SER A 485 -23.01 -13.20 9.16
CA SER A 485 -21.91 -14.14 9.02
C SER A 485 -20.84 -13.66 8.06
N ILE A 486 -19.60 -14.01 8.36
CA ILE A 486 -18.46 -13.85 7.44
C ILE A 486 -17.91 -15.23 7.11
N LEU A 487 -17.69 -15.51 5.80
CA LEU A 487 -17.02 -16.72 5.36
C LEU A 487 -15.69 -16.39 4.69
N LEU A 488 -14.61 -16.93 5.24
CA LEU A 488 -13.29 -16.86 4.66
C LEU A 488 -13.08 -18.00 3.68
N LEU A 489 -12.93 -17.64 2.40
CA LEU A 489 -12.48 -18.53 1.35
C LEU A 489 -10.97 -18.43 1.19
N ASN A 490 -10.33 -19.53 0.92
CA ASN A 490 -8.95 -19.50 0.55
C ASN A 490 -8.77 -18.98 -0.87
N ARG A 491 -7.85 -18.05 -1.09
CA ARG A 491 -7.54 -17.54 -2.42
C ARG A 491 -7.05 -18.70 -3.30
N ARG A 492 -7.43 -18.70 -4.58
CA ARG A 492 -6.85 -19.55 -5.61
C ARG A 492 -5.31 -19.51 -5.49
N GLY A 493 -4.70 -20.60 -5.02
CA GLY A 493 -3.25 -20.71 -4.91
C GLY A 493 -2.66 -20.97 -6.29
N PHE A 494 -1.56 -20.29 -6.61
CA PHE A 494 -0.78 -20.56 -7.80
C PHE A 494 0.01 -21.87 -7.72
N SER A 495 0.06 -22.52 -6.56
CA SER A 495 0.82 -23.77 -6.33
C SER A 495 -0.13 -24.90 -5.98
N THR A 496 -0.18 -25.94 -6.82
CA THR A 496 -0.93 -27.15 -6.53
C THR A 496 -0.11 -28.03 -5.59
N THR A 497 -0.46 -28.03 -4.31
CA THR A 497 0.10 -28.94 -3.32
C THR A 497 -0.74 -30.21 -3.26
N LEU A 498 -0.11 -31.37 -3.07
CA LEU A 498 -0.80 -32.63 -2.91
C LEU A 498 -1.05 -32.94 -1.44
N MET A 499 -2.27 -33.44 -1.14
CA MET A 499 -2.68 -33.87 0.18
C MET A 499 -3.53 -35.16 0.10
N CYS A 500 -3.38 -36.03 1.05
CA CYS A 500 -4.25 -37.19 1.19
C CYS A 500 -5.62 -36.79 1.78
N ALA A 501 -6.72 -37.14 1.11
CA ALA A 501 -8.08 -36.82 1.60
C ALA A 501 -8.44 -37.58 2.89
N ASP A 502 -7.94 -38.81 3.06
CA ASP A 502 -8.34 -39.66 4.15
C ASP A 502 -7.56 -39.41 5.46
N CYS A 503 -6.27 -38.98 5.38
CA CYS A 503 -5.47 -38.76 6.60
C CYS A 503 -4.87 -37.38 6.73
N GLY A 504 -5.10 -36.48 5.74
CA GLY A 504 -4.56 -35.12 5.75
C GLY A 504 -3.03 -35.03 5.52
N TYR A 505 -2.35 -36.15 5.16
CA TYR A 505 -0.91 -36.10 4.90
C TYR A 505 -0.59 -35.19 3.72
N VAL A 506 0.28 -34.22 3.96
CA VAL A 506 0.78 -33.29 2.92
C VAL A 506 2.15 -33.75 2.51
N PHE A 507 2.38 -33.81 1.19
CA PHE A 507 3.67 -34.22 0.65
C PHE A 507 4.67 -33.08 0.82
N LYS A 508 5.60 -33.21 1.77
CA LYS A 508 6.61 -32.22 2.13
C LYS A 508 7.99 -32.64 1.65
N CYS A 509 8.86 -31.66 1.44
CA CYS A 509 10.27 -31.87 1.15
C CYS A 509 10.98 -32.37 2.43
N PRO A 510 11.70 -33.49 2.38
CA PRO A 510 12.42 -34.01 3.54
C PRO A 510 13.58 -33.11 4.02
N ASN A 511 14.10 -32.26 3.15
CA ASN A 511 15.24 -31.38 3.45
C ASN A 511 14.81 -30.00 3.97
N CYS A 512 13.61 -29.53 3.58
CA CYS A 512 13.19 -28.14 3.82
C CYS A 512 11.92 -28.02 4.67
N ASP A 513 11.22 -29.13 4.92
CA ASP A 513 9.92 -29.20 5.60
C ASP A 513 8.82 -28.26 5.03
N VAL A 514 8.99 -27.83 3.78
CA VAL A 514 7.97 -27.10 3.01
C VAL A 514 7.22 -28.04 2.08
N SER A 515 5.99 -27.71 1.75
CA SER A 515 5.18 -28.52 0.85
C SER A 515 5.81 -28.60 -0.54
N LEU A 516 5.79 -29.79 -1.12
CA LEU A 516 6.17 -30.03 -2.49
C LEU A 516 5.09 -29.47 -3.44
N VAL A 517 5.51 -28.91 -4.55
CA VAL A 517 4.62 -28.34 -5.57
C VAL A 517 4.50 -29.29 -6.75
N TYR A 518 3.28 -29.55 -7.16
CA TYR A 518 3.01 -30.35 -8.34
C TYR A 518 3.19 -29.55 -9.62
N HIS A 519 4.08 -30.01 -10.49
CA HIS A 519 4.32 -29.50 -11.83
C HIS A 519 3.58 -30.32 -12.86
N LYS A 520 2.51 -29.77 -13.41
CA LYS A 520 1.63 -30.46 -14.35
C LYS A 520 2.38 -30.88 -15.63
N ASP A 521 3.32 -30.05 -16.10
CA ASP A 521 4.07 -30.26 -17.35
C ASP A 521 5.00 -31.47 -17.29
N THR A 522 5.56 -31.77 -16.10
CA THR A 522 6.47 -32.89 -15.86
C THR A 522 5.85 -34.04 -15.07
N ALA A 523 4.60 -33.88 -14.60
CA ALA A 523 3.92 -34.80 -13.70
C ALA A 523 4.76 -35.19 -12.47
N GLN A 524 5.49 -34.23 -11.87
CA GLN A 524 6.42 -34.42 -10.76
C GLN A 524 6.12 -33.46 -9.60
N LEU A 525 6.56 -33.85 -8.42
CA LEU A 525 6.59 -32.98 -7.24
C LEU A 525 7.99 -32.36 -7.09
N LYS A 526 8.08 -31.04 -6.91
CA LYS A 526 9.35 -30.33 -6.71
C LYS A 526 9.33 -29.51 -5.44
N CYS A 527 10.48 -29.42 -4.78
CA CYS A 527 10.73 -28.45 -3.73
C CYS A 527 11.35 -27.19 -4.32
N HIS A 528 10.71 -26.02 -4.16
CA HIS A 528 11.23 -24.75 -4.63
C HIS A 528 12.31 -24.10 -3.73
N TYR A 529 12.81 -24.84 -2.73
CA TYR A 529 13.89 -24.39 -1.85
C TYR A 529 15.20 -25.16 -2.06
N CYS A 530 15.14 -26.44 -2.39
CA CYS A 530 16.34 -27.28 -2.60
C CYS A 530 16.32 -28.05 -3.91
N GLU A 531 15.31 -27.86 -4.75
CA GLU A 531 15.12 -28.49 -6.08
C GLU A 531 14.99 -30.01 -6.08
N THR A 532 14.85 -30.64 -4.92
CA THR A 532 14.59 -32.08 -4.86
C THR A 532 13.31 -32.40 -5.63
N VAL A 533 13.41 -33.38 -6.53
CA VAL A 533 12.30 -33.84 -7.37
C VAL A 533 11.84 -35.20 -6.89
N HIS A 534 10.53 -35.39 -6.79
CA HIS A 534 9.90 -36.64 -6.43
C HIS A 534 8.88 -37.04 -7.51
N PRO A 535 8.75 -38.34 -7.78
CA PRO A 535 7.68 -38.81 -8.69
C PRO A 535 6.32 -38.52 -8.07
N LEU A 536 5.29 -38.49 -8.93
CA LEU A 536 3.92 -38.36 -8.47
C LEU A 536 3.52 -39.59 -7.65
N PRO A 537 3.06 -39.45 -6.41
CA PRO A 537 2.70 -40.58 -5.57
C PRO A 537 1.39 -41.19 -6.07
N HIS A 538 1.36 -42.53 -6.12
CA HIS A 538 0.16 -43.29 -6.44
C HIS A 538 -0.70 -43.56 -5.21
N GLU A 539 -0.10 -43.49 -4.02
CA GLU A 539 -0.75 -43.70 -2.73
C GLU A 539 -0.10 -42.85 -1.63
N CYS A 540 -0.84 -42.65 -0.55
CA CYS A 540 -0.35 -41.93 0.61
C CYS A 540 0.67 -42.76 1.40
N PRO A 541 1.88 -42.26 1.69
CA PRO A 541 2.88 -42.98 2.44
C PRO A 541 2.50 -43.23 3.91
N LYS A 542 1.49 -42.49 4.44
CA LYS A 542 1.04 -42.62 5.84
C LYS A 542 -0.12 -43.66 6.03
N CYS A 543 -1.10 -43.67 5.13
CA CYS A 543 -2.30 -44.46 5.27
C CYS A 543 -2.64 -45.35 4.06
N HIS A 544 -1.78 -45.35 3.04
CA HIS A 544 -1.89 -46.10 1.79
C HIS A 544 -3.19 -45.84 0.98
N SER A 545 -3.90 -44.76 1.31
CA SER A 545 -5.02 -44.30 0.50
C SER A 545 -4.58 -43.80 -0.87
N ARG A 546 -5.41 -44.06 -1.88
CA ARG A 546 -5.25 -43.55 -3.25
C ARG A 546 -5.96 -42.22 -3.49
N LYS A 547 -6.68 -41.70 -2.49
CA LYS A 547 -7.41 -40.44 -2.60
C LYS A 547 -6.47 -39.26 -2.39
N ILE A 548 -5.78 -38.84 -3.42
CA ILE A 548 -4.87 -37.69 -3.40
C ILE A 548 -5.60 -36.45 -3.93
N LEU A 549 -5.72 -35.41 -3.09
CA LEU A 549 -6.30 -34.13 -3.45
C LEU A 549 -5.24 -33.16 -3.96
N TYR A 550 -5.58 -32.40 -4.97
CA TYR A 550 -4.80 -31.28 -5.47
C TYR A 550 -5.36 -30.01 -4.87
N LEU A 551 -4.72 -29.49 -3.81
CA LEU A 551 -5.14 -28.23 -3.18
C LEU A 551 -4.92 -27.05 -4.14
N GLY A 552 -5.95 -26.21 -4.28
CA GLY A 552 -5.91 -25.05 -5.21
C GLY A 552 -7.00 -25.07 -6.29
N ARG A 553 -7.80 -26.13 -6.38
CA ARG A 553 -9.01 -26.14 -7.19
C ARG A 553 -10.24 -25.94 -6.27
N GLY A 554 -11.10 -24.97 -6.52
CA GLY A 554 -12.42 -25.07 -5.94
C GLY A 554 -13.12 -23.84 -5.37
N THR A 555 -12.62 -22.61 -5.51
CA THR A 555 -13.36 -21.43 -5.01
C THR A 555 -14.55 -21.01 -5.90
N GLN A 556 -14.70 -21.57 -7.10
CA GLN A 556 -15.81 -21.24 -8.01
C GLN A 556 -17.12 -21.96 -7.61
N HIS A 557 -17.03 -23.14 -7.01
CA HIS A 557 -18.21 -23.92 -6.63
C HIS A 557 -18.81 -23.47 -5.27
N VAL A 558 -18.01 -22.87 -4.38
CA VAL A 558 -18.47 -22.46 -3.04
C VAL A 558 -19.65 -21.48 -3.10
N GLU A 559 -19.67 -20.59 -4.10
CA GLU A 559 -20.78 -19.64 -4.30
C GLU A 559 -22.07 -20.35 -4.69
N GLU A 560 -21.95 -21.34 -5.58
CA GLU A 560 -23.06 -22.18 -6.03
C GLU A 560 -23.55 -23.05 -4.86
N ASP A 561 -22.64 -23.73 -4.14
CA ASP A 561 -22.94 -24.56 -2.97
C ASP A 561 -23.63 -23.74 -1.85
N LEU A 562 -23.21 -22.50 -1.61
CA LEU A 562 -23.86 -21.61 -0.64
C LEU A 562 -25.27 -21.23 -1.05
N HIS A 563 -25.51 -20.92 -2.31
CA HIS A 563 -26.85 -20.60 -2.81
C HIS A 563 -27.79 -21.81 -2.83
N GLU A 564 -27.26 -23.02 -3.06
CA GLU A 564 -28.04 -24.25 -3.00
C GLU A 564 -28.39 -24.62 -1.55
N ALA A 565 -27.44 -24.55 -0.63
CA ALA A 565 -27.62 -24.91 0.77
C ALA A 565 -28.46 -23.89 1.59
N LEU A 566 -28.43 -22.60 1.20
CA LEU A 566 -29.03 -21.46 1.91
C LEU A 566 -29.76 -20.52 0.93
N ALA A 567 -30.74 -21.04 0.19
CA ALA A 567 -31.46 -20.32 -0.86
C ALA A 567 -32.20 -19.07 -0.36
N GLU A 568 -32.56 -19.01 0.92
CA GLU A 568 -33.22 -17.87 1.56
C GLU A 568 -32.26 -16.75 1.96
N ALA A 569 -30.95 -17.00 1.99
CA ALA A 569 -29.95 -16.06 2.48
C ALA A 569 -29.56 -15.03 1.41
N ARG A 570 -29.35 -13.78 1.83
CA ARG A 570 -28.76 -12.72 1.00
C ARG A 570 -27.25 -12.81 1.07
N ILE A 571 -26.66 -13.46 0.07
CA ILE A 571 -25.24 -13.78 0.01
C ILE A 571 -24.53 -12.78 -0.91
N GLN A 572 -23.38 -12.26 -0.49
CA GLN A 572 -22.59 -11.33 -1.30
C GLN A 572 -21.10 -11.67 -1.28
N ARG A 573 -20.52 -11.76 -2.46
CA ARG A 573 -19.08 -11.95 -2.64
C ARG A 573 -18.32 -10.66 -2.42
N PHE A 574 -17.19 -10.74 -1.69
CA PHE A 574 -16.29 -9.62 -1.39
C PHE A 574 -14.83 -10.01 -1.57
N ASP A 575 -14.32 -9.79 -2.77
CA ASP A 575 -12.92 -10.04 -3.15
C ASP A 575 -12.41 -8.97 -4.12
N VAL A 576 -11.16 -9.10 -4.58
CA VAL A 576 -10.53 -8.15 -5.50
C VAL A 576 -11.34 -8.02 -6.80
N ASP A 577 -11.89 -9.10 -7.33
CA ASP A 577 -12.62 -9.10 -8.61
C ASP A 577 -13.97 -8.39 -8.49
N SER A 578 -14.70 -8.61 -7.39
CA SER A 578 -16.00 -7.96 -7.11
C SER A 578 -15.86 -6.47 -6.76
N THR A 579 -14.65 -6.03 -6.40
CA THR A 579 -14.38 -4.67 -5.90
C THR A 579 -13.57 -3.79 -6.84
N GLN A 580 -13.36 -4.17 -8.09
CA GLN A 580 -12.55 -3.40 -9.08
C GLN A 580 -13.11 -2.02 -9.42
N LYS A 581 -14.43 -1.83 -9.39
CA LYS A 581 -15.05 -0.52 -9.67
C LYS A 581 -14.85 0.44 -8.49
N LYS A 582 -14.56 1.69 -8.78
CA LYS A 582 -14.40 2.75 -7.75
C LYS A 582 -15.65 2.79 -6.85
N ASN A 583 -15.43 2.72 -5.53
CA ASN A 583 -16.45 2.70 -4.48
C ASN A 583 -17.29 1.40 -4.32
N SER A 584 -17.10 0.35 -5.13
CA SER A 584 -17.87 -0.89 -4.98
C SER A 584 -17.66 -1.58 -3.61
N ALA A 585 -16.42 -1.61 -3.12
CA ALA A 585 -16.11 -2.14 -1.80
C ALA A 585 -16.87 -1.39 -0.68
N ARG A 586 -16.90 -0.06 -0.75
CA ARG A 586 -17.65 0.78 0.21
C ARG A 586 -19.15 0.45 0.19
N THR A 587 -19.74 0.39 -0.99
CA THR A 587 -21.16 0.11 -1.16
C THR A 587 -21.56 -1.27 -0.61
N ILE A 588 -20.75 -2.31 -0.86
CA ILE A 588 -21.00 -3.66 -0.32
C ILE A 588 -20.95 -3.65 1.21
N LEU A 589 -19.93 -3.01 1.80
CA LEU A 589 -19.78 -2.93 3.26
C LEU A 589 -20.91 -2.12 3.92
N GLU A 590 -21.38 -1.04 3.29
CA GLU A 590 -22.51 -0.26 3.78
C GLU A 590 -23.81 -1.08 3.75
N LYS A 591 -24.07 -1.84 2.67
CA LYS A 591 -25.20 -2.80 2.62
C LYS A 591 -25.11 -3.86 3.71
N PHE A 592 -23.91 -4.44 3.90
CA PHE A 592 -23.71 -5.44 4.94
C PHE A 592 -23.93 -4.85 6.36
N ARG A 593 -23.48 -3.60 6.60
CA ARG A 593 -23.75 -2.91 7.88
C ARG A 593 -25.24 -2.66 8.12
N ARG A 594 -25.99 -2.28 7.11
CA ARG A 594 -27.43 -2.05 7.20
C ARG A 594 -28.25 -3.33 7.41
N GLY A 595 -27.64 -4.50 7.17
CA GLY A 595 -28.32 -5.77 7.23
C GLY A 595 -29.04 -6.17 5.93
N ASP A 596 -28.66 -5.57 4.80
CA ASP A 596 -29.16 -5.92 3.46
C ASP A 596 -28.48 -7.19 2.92
N ILE A 597 -27.45 -7.68 3.61
CA ILE A 597 -26.66 -8.88 3.32
C ILE A 597 -26.52 -9.68 4.60
N ASP A 598 -26.79 -10.97 4.55
CA ASP A 598 -26.70 -11.89 5.70
C ASP A 598 -25.34 -12.55 5.79
N ILE A 599 -24.79 -12.98 4.62
CA ILE A 599 -23.51 -13.65 4.53
C ILE A 599 -22.59 -12.86 3.59
N LEU A 600 -21.44 -12.42 4.12
CA LEU A 600 -20.37 -11.85 3.34
C LEU A 600 -19.26 -12.88 3.17
N PHE A 601 -19.04 -13.39 1.95
CA PHE A 601 -18.02 -14.38 1.70
C PHE A 601 -16.91 -13.85 0.77
N GLY A 602 -15.71 -14.33 0.98
CA GLY A 602 -14.60 -13.91 0.12
C GLY A 602 -13.24 -14.32 0.63
N THR A 603 -12.19 -13.73 0.02
CA THR A 603 -10.81 -14.01 0.37
C THR A 603 -10.34 -13.18 1.57
N GLN A 604 -9.05 -13.02 1.76
CA GLN A 604 -8.47 -12.25 2.87
C GLN A 604 -9.04 -10.84 3.06
N MET A 605 -9.72 -10.27 2.05
CA MET A 605 -10.38 -8.97 2.18
C MET A 605 -11.48 -8.94 3.24
N VAL A 606 -12.22 -10.05 3.44
CA VAL A 606 -13.28 -10.12 4.45
C VAL A 606 -12.72 -10.14 5.88
N ALA A 607 -11.48 -10.63 6.04
CA ALA A 607 -10.79 -10.70 7.33
C ALA A 607 -10.13 -9.38 7.75
N LYS A 608 -9.85 -8.46 6.79
CA LYS A 608 -9.01 -7.29 7.04
C LYS A 608 -9.81 -5.99 7.17
N GLY A 609 -9.40 -5.11 8.07
CA GLY A 609 -9.64 -3.66 8.05
C GLY A 609 -11.06 -3.15 8.36
N HIS A 610 -12.08 -3.99 8.58
CA HIS A 610 -13.45 -3.52 8.74
C HIS A 610 -13.99 -3.79 10.15
N ASP A 611 -14.46 -2.74 10.80
CA ASP A 611 -15.27 -2.87 12.00
C ASP A 611 -16.75 -2.95 11.58
N ILE A 612 -17.29 -4.16 11.63
CA ILE A 612 -18.68 -4.44 11.22
C ILE A 612 -19.43 -4.96 12.44
N PRO A 613 -20.31 -4.15 13.02
CA PRO A 613 -21.13 -4.59 14.14
C PRO A 613 -22.14 -5.67 13.70
N GLY A 614 -22.47 -6.57 14.63
CA GLY A 614 -23.47 -7.61 14.42
C GLY A 614 -22.97 -8.84 13.64
N VAL A 615 -21.67 -8.99 13.44
CA VAL A 615 -21.08 -10.24 12.97
C VAL A 615 -20.94 -11.17 14.15
N GLN A 616 -21.74 -12.22 14.20
CA GLN A 616 -21.74 -13.20 15.29
C GLN A 616 -20.96 -14.44 14.91
N THR A 617 -21.03 -14.83 13.65
CA THR A 617 -20.49 -16.09 13.15
C THR A 617 -19.43 -15.87 12.10
N VAL A 618 -18.34 -16.63 12.20
CA VAL A 618 -17.26 -16.65 11.19
C VAL A 618 -16.97 -18.09 10.80
N GLY A 619 -17.04 -18.36 9.50
CA GLY A 619 -16.63 -19.64 8.93
C GLY A 619 -15.28 -19.51 8.21
N ILE A 620 -14.37 -20.45 8.47
CA ILE A 620 -13.10 -20.59 7.75
C ILE A 620 -13.16 -21.91 7.00
N LEU A 621 -13.36 -21.88 5.69
CA LEU A 621 -13.69 -23.07 4.90
C LEU A 621 -12.51 -24.01 4.69
N SER A 622 -11.28 -23.51 4.66
CA SER A 622 -10.07 -24.33 4.63
C SER A 622 -8.88 -23.53 5.13
N ALA A 623 -8.28 -24.00 6.21
CA ALA A 623 -7.03 -23.47 6.71
C ALA A 623 -5.79 -24.10 6.04
N ASP A 624 -5.98 -25.20 5.34
CA ASP A 624 -4.90 -26.03 4.77
C ASP A 624 -4.18 -25.37 3.59
N GLY A 625 -4.87 -24.58 2.79
CA GLY A 625 -4.26 -23.92 1.64
C GLY A 625 -3.11 -22.98 2.01
N PRO A 626 -3.30 -21.95 2.86
CA PRO A 626 -2.21 -21.10 3.33
C PRO A 626 -1.13 -21.86 4.09
N LEU A 627 -1.55 -22.84 4.91
CA LEU A 627 -0.65 -23.64 5.72
C LEU A 627 0.33 -24.44 4.86
N ASN A 628 -0.11 -24.88 3.70
CA ASN A 628 0.65 -25.73 2.80
C ASN A 628 1.31 -24.94 1.64
N MET A 629 1.37 -23.61 1.73
CA MET A 629 2.15 -22.81 0.78
C MET A 629 3.65 -23.13 0.91
N PRO A 630 4.39 -23.21 -0.22
CA PRO A 630 5.81 -23.50 -0.18
C PRO A 630 6.61 -22.24 0.25
N SER A 631 6.39 -21.79 1.48
CA SER A 631 7.02 -20.61 2.08
C SER A 631 7.29 -20.85 3.56
N TYR A 632 8.43 -20.39 4.05
CA TYR A 632 8.74 -20.41 5.49
C TYR A 632 7.80 -19.53 6.31
N LEU A 633 7.05 -18.65 5.66
CA LEU A 633 6.03 -17.80 6.28
C LEU A 633 4.65 -18.44 6.35
N ALA A 634 4.45 -19.62 5.76
CA ALA A 634 3.13 -20.26 5.65
C ALA A 634 2.44 -20.43 7.01
N SER A 635 3.18 -20.93 8.01
CA SER A 635 2.69 -21.11 9.39
C SER A 635 2.26 -19.77 10.02
N GLU A 636 3.10 -18.77 9.93
CA GLU A 636 2.85 -17.42 10.48
C GLU A 636 1.64 -16.76 9.78
N GLN A 637 1.57 -16.83 8.47
CA GLN A 637 0.46 -16.26 7.69
C GLN A 637 -0.87 -16.97 7.99
N THR A 638 -0.84 -18.29 8.18
CA THR A 638 -2.04 -19.06 8.53
C THR A 638 -2.53 -18.72 9.93
N PHE A 639 -1.64 -18.68 10.92
CA PHE A 639 -1.97 -18.27 12.28
C PHE A 639 -2.61 -16.88 12.31
N ASN A 640 -1.97 -15.92 11.64
CA ASN A 640 -2.46 -14.54 11.56
C ASN A 640 -3.83 -14.46 10.89
N LEU A 641 -4.02 -15.19 9.78
CA LEU A 641 -5.28 -15.19 9.03
C LEU A 641 -6.44 -15.74 9.88
N ILE A 642 -6.25 -16.88 10.55
CA ILE A 642 -7.26 -17.48 11.43
C ILE A 642 -7.61 -16.52 12.57
N THR A 643 -6.60 -15.99 13.27
CA THR A 643 -6.80 -15.10 14.41
C THR A 643 -7.46 -13.77 14.01
N GLN A 644 -7.07 -13.19 12.86
CA GLN A 644 -7.72 -11.99 12.35
C GLN A 644 -9.19 -12.22 12.00
N CYS A 645 -9.47 -13.32 11.31
CA CYS A 645 -10.82 -13.68 10.90
C CYS A 645 -11.70 -13.96 12.13
N ALA A 646 -11.21 -14.74 13.06
CA ALA A 646 -11.88 -14.99 14.34
C ALA A 646 -12.16 -13.69 15.11
N GLY A 647 -11.21 -12.76 15.13
CA GLY A 647 -11.39 -11.45 15.76
C GLY A 647 -12.51 -10.57 15.19
N ARG A 648 -13.17 -11.01 14.08
CA ARG A 648 -14.37 -10.34 13.54
C ARG A 648 -15.65 -10.77 14.25
N ALA A 649 -15.70 -11.99 14.79
CA ALA A 649 -16.85 -12.50 15.51
C ALA A 649 -16.98 -11.86 16.92
N GLY A 650 -18.22 -11.64 17.37
CA GLY A 650 -18.53 -11.26 18.74
C GLY A 650 -18.00 -9.86 19.12
N ARG A 651 -18.13 -8.86 18.25
CA ARG A 651 -17.81 -7.46 18.60
C ARG A 651 -18.95 -6.73 19.31
N GLY A 652 -20.03 -7.45 19.65
CA GLY A 652 -21.17 -6.97 20.42
C GLY A 652 -21.07 -7.36 21.90
N ARG A 653 -22.25 -7.60 22.52
CA ARG A 653 -22.38 -8.04 23.91
C ARG A 653 -22.20 -9.53 24.09
N GLU A 654 -22.43 -10.32 23.04
CA GLU A 654 -22.34 -11.77 23.07
C GLU A 654 -21.01 -12.28 22.52
N GLN A 655 -20.63 -13.49 23.00
CA GLN A 655 -19.43 -14.14 22.52
C GLN A 655 -19.68 -14.66 21.09
N GLY A 656 -18.78 -14.33 20.14
CA GLY A 656 -18.87 -14.83 18.78
C GLY A 656 -18.42 -16.28 18.64
N GLU A 657 -18.90 -16.94 17.58
CA GLU A 657 -18.56 -18.32 17.23
C GLU A 657 -17.77 -18.38 15.92
N VAL A 658 -16.79 -19.26 15.90
CA VAL A 658 -15.96 -19.49 14.70
C VAL A 658 -15.88 -20.98 14.41
N LEU A 659 -16.21 -21.40 13.20
CA LEU A 659 -16.00 -22.77 12.74
C LEU A 659 -14.82 -22.80 11.75
N LEU A 660 -13.79 -23.55 12.11
CA LEU A 660 -12.57 -23.73 11.32
C LEU A 660 -12.55 -25.14 10.74
N GLN A 661 -12.70 -25.25 9.43
CA GLN A 661 -12.60 -26.51 8.70
C GLN A 661 -11.15 -26.78 8.27
N THR A 662 -10.65 -27.97 8.52
CA THR A 662 -9.29 -28.37 8.15
C THR A 662 -9.15 -29.88 8.03
N TYR A 663 -8.24 -30.34 7.18
CA TYR A 663 -7.79 -31.75 7.11
C TYR A 663 -6.68 -32.05 8.11
N ASN A 664 -6.12 -31.03 8.79
CA ASN A 664 -5.00 -31.17 9.73
C ASN A 664 -5.34 -30.58 11.12
N PRO A 665 -6.37 -31.10 11.81
CA PRO A 665 -6.83 -30.55 13.10
C PRO A 665 -5.75 -30.53 14.16
N ASP A 666 -4.83 -31.50 14.15
CA ASP A 666 -3.77 -31.67 15.15
C ASP A 666 -2.52 -30.81 14.86
N HIS A 667 -2.50 -30.09 13.72
CA HIS A 667 -1.35 -29.26 13.37
C HIS A 667 -1.17 -28.15 14.40
N TYR A 668 0.08 -27.95 14.90
CA TYR A 668 0.36 -26.99 15.98
C TYR A 668 -0.14 -25.57 15.71
N VAL A 669 -0.09 -25.11 14.44
CA VAL A 669 -0.61 -23.80 14.02
C VAL A 669 -2.11 -23.72 14.22
N ILE A 670 -2.86 -24.75 13.82
CA ILE A 670 -4.31 -24.83 13.94
C ILE A 670 -4.72 -24.86 15.40
N GLN A 671 -4.07 -25.72 16.20
CA GLN A 671 -4.33 -25.82 17.63
C GLN A 671 -4.01 -24.55 18.40
N ALA A 672 -2.89 -23.91 18.11
CA ALA A 672 -2.52 -22.64 18.73
C ALA A 672 -3.47 -21.52 18.31
N ALA A 673 -3.87 -21.45 17.03
CA ALA A 673 -4.81 -20.43 16.55
C ALA A 673 -6.20 -20.62 17.16
N ALA A 674 -6.69 -21.87 17.30
CA ALA A 674 -7.99 -22.17 17.94
C ALA A 674 -8.02 -21.74 19.40
N ARG A 675 -6.90 -21.90 20.12
CA ARG A 675 -6.75 -21.43 21.52
C ARG A 675 -6.38 -19.95 21.60
N GLN A 676 -6.12 -19.29 20.47
CA GLN A 676 -5.61 -17.92 20.40
C GLN A 676 -4.31 -17.74 21.20
N ASP A 677 -3.51 -18.80 21.27
CA ASP A 677 -2.22 -18.87 21.99
C ASP A 677 -1.07 -18.49 21.07
N TYR A 678 -0.83 -17.18 20.93
CA TYR A 678 0.30 -16.67 20.14
C TYR A 678 1.65 -17.07 20.76
N GLU A 679 1.78 -17.12 22.08
CA GLU A 679 3.03 -17.45 22.75
C GLU A 679 3.42 -18.91 22.51
N GLY A 680 2.47 -19.84 22.60
CA GLY A 680 2.67 -21.25 22.28
C GLY A 680 3.05 -21.45 20.81
N PHE A 681 2.39 -20.75 19.90
CA PHE A 681 2.75 -20.73 18.49
C PHE A 681 4.18 -20.23 18.27
N TYR A 682 4.54 -19.08 18.85
CA TYR A 682 5.89 -18.49 18.72
C TYR A 682 6.96 -19.45 19.20
N ARG A 683 6.78 -20.10 20.37
CA ARG A 683 7.79 -21.03 20.91
C ARG A 683 8.11 -22.19 19.96
N GLN A 684 7.10 -22.74 19.28
CA GLN A 684 7.30 -23.83 18.33
C GLN A 684 7.91 -23.30 17.01
N GLU A 685 7.34 -22.25 16.47
CA GLU A 685 7.77 -21.69 15.19
C GLU A 685 9.22 -21.18 15.23
N ILE A 686 9.65 -20.54 16.34
CA ILE A 686 11.00 -19.99 16.45
C ILE A 686 12.07 -21.10 16.47
N GLU A 687 11.75 -22.26 17.04
CA GLU A 687 12.66 -23.41 17.03
C GLU A 687 12.80 -24.01 15.62
N TYR A 688 11.70 -24.17 14.88
CA TYR A 688 11.75 -24.58 13.48
C TYR A 688 12.61 -23.62 12.65
N ARG A 689 12.44 -22.31 12.82
CA ARG A 689 13.23 -21.31 12.08
C ARG A 689 14.70 -21.35 12.45
N ARG A 690 15.03 -21.65 13.71
CA ARG A 690 16.40 -21.82 14.16
C ARG A 690 17.05 -23.04 13.52
N LEU A 691 16.39 -24.19 13.57
CA LEU A 691 16.88 -25.45 13.00
C LEU A 691 17.11 -25.35 11.49
N LEU A 692 16.17 -24.70 10.77
CA LEU A 692 16.22 -24.58 9.31
C LEU A 692 16.95 -23.31 8.83
N ASN A 693 17.56 -22.55 9.74
CA ASN A 693 18.25 -21.31 9.45
C ASN A 693 17.39 -20.33 8.63
N TYR A 694 16.14 -20.10 9.07
CA TYR A 694 15.23 -19.09 8.49
C TYR A 694 15.28 -17.77 9.27
N PRO A 695 14.80 -16.66 8.71
CA PRO A 695 14.62 -15.41 9.47
C PRO A 695 13.80 -15.62 10.75
N PRO A 696 14.24 -15.08 11.92
CA PRO A 696 15.21 -13.99 12.11
C PRO A 696 16.67 -14.42 12.25
N PHE A 697 17.01 -15.71 12.16
CA PHE A 697 18.38 -16.23 12.35
C PHE A 697 19.25 -16.05 11.10
N SER A 698 18.64 -15.88 9.94
CA SER A 698 19.30 -15.57 8.68
C SER A 698 18.63 -14.41 7.95
N ARG A 699 19.31 -13.95 6.89
CA ARG A 699 18.76 -13.07 5.85
C ARG A 699 18.65 -13.85 4.56
N MET A 700 17.69 -13.50 3.75
CA MET A 700 17.43 -14.17 2.48
C MET A 700 17.49 -13.18 1.32
N MET A 701 17.94 -13.65 0.16
CA MET A 701 17.91 -12.92 -1.09
C MET A 701 17.58 -13.89 -2.23
N LYS A 702 16.70 -13.51 -3.12
CA LYS A 702 16.37 -14.26 -4.33
C LYS A 702 16.83 -13.46 -5.54
N ILE A 703 17.61 -14.11 -6.41
CA ILE A 703 18.02 -13.57 -7.71
C ILE A 703 17.23 -14.33 -8.77
N THR A 704 16.47 -13.63 -9.58
CA THR A 704 15.64 -14.21 -10.63
C THR A 704 16.11 -13.69 -11.98
N CYS A 705 16.57 -14.57 -12.85
CA CYS A 705 16.91 -14.30 -14.24
C CYS A 705 15.66 -14.54 -15.11
N PHE A 706 15.39 -13.65 -16.06
CA PHE A 706 14.26 -13.83 -16.95
C PHE A 706 14.61 -13.52 -18.40
N HIS A 707 14.03 -14.28 -19.35
CA HIS A 707 14.23 -14.08 -20.78
C HIS A 707 13.08 -14.72 -21.57
N LYS A 708 12.91 -14.32 -22.85
CA LYS A 708 11.93 -14.94 -23.76
C LYS A 708 12.27 -16.39 -24.10
N GLU A 709 13.53 -16.70 -24.13
CA GLU A 709 14.07 -18.05 -24.38
C GLU A 709 14.51 -18.66 -23.06
N GLU A 710 14.01 -19.86 -22.77
CA GLU A 710 14.33 -20.58 -21.54
C GLU A 710 15.83 -20.85 -21.40
N LYS A 711 16.48 -21.29 -22.47
CA LYS A 711 17.91 -21.56 -22.50
C LYS A 711 18.76 -20.38 -22.08
N THR A 712 18.44 -19.19 -22.59
CA THR A 712 19.13 -17.94 -22.26
C THR A 712 18.92 -17.54 -20.79
N ALA A 713 17.72 -17.73 -20.23
CA ALA A 713 17.46 -17.50 -18.81
C ALA A 713 18.26 -18.46 -17.93
N ALA A 714 18.34 -19.75 -18.31
CA ALA A 714 19.12 -20.77 -17.62
C ALA A 714 20.64 -20.50 -17.68
N GLU A 715 21.16 -20.10 -18.83
CA GLU A 715 22.58 -19.75 -19.01
C GLU A 715 22.96 -18.55 -18.11
N LYS A 716 22.08 -17.51 -18.04
CA LYS A 716 22.30 -16.38 -17.13
C LYS A 716 22.31 -16.83 -15.66
N ALA A 717 21.34 -17.61 -15.24
CA ALA A 717 21.27 -18.11 -13.88
C ALA A 717 22.49 -18.99 -13.51
N ASN A 718 22.93 -19.87 -14.42
CA ASN A 718 24.12 -20.69 -14.23
C ASN A 718 25.39 -19.84 -14.11
N ARG A 719 25.55 -18.79 -14.92
CA ARG A 719 26.66 -17.84 -14.82
C ARG A 719 26.73 -17.17 -13.43
N ILE A 720 25.59 -16.73 -12.92
CA ILE A 720 25.51 -16.15 -11.57
C ILE A 720 25.82 -17.20 -10.51
N TYR A 721 25.32 -18.43 -10.66
CA TYR A 721 25.59 -19.51 -9.75
C TYR A 721 27.10 -19.85 -9.68
N HIS A 722 27.76 -19.95 -10.82
CA HIS A 722 29.22 -20.16 -10.87
C HIS A 722 29.98 -18.99 -10.26
N TRP A 723 29.57 -17.77 -10.50
CA TRP A 723 30.15 -16.59 -9.85
C TRP A 723 29.98 -16.66 -8.32
N LEU A 724 28.82 -17.06 -7.82
CA LEU A 724 28.56 -17.24 -6.39
C LEU A 724 29.52 -18.31 -5.81
N LEU A 725 29.74 -19.42 -6.50
CA LEU A 725 30.70 -20.48 -6.07
C LEU A 725 32.13 -19.93 -5.94
N GLN A 726 32.54 -19.03 -6.82
CA GLN A 726 33.88 -18.44 -6.82
C GLN A 726 34.06 -17.38 -5.72
N VAL A 727 33.05 -16.54 -5.52
CA VAL A 727 33.14 -15.39 -4.61
C VAL A 727 32.81 -15.75 -3.16
N ASN A 728 31.93 -16.73 -2.94
CA ASN A 728 31.43 -17.07 -1.61
C ASN A 728 32.56 -17.45 -0.59
N PRO A 729 33.63 -18.21 -0.96
CA PRO A 729 34.72 -18.48 -0.04
C PRO A 729 35.53 -17.25 0.36
N GLN A 730 35.45 -16.16 -0.43
CA GLN A 730 36.19 -14.91 -0.19
C GLN A 730 35.38 -13.91 0.66
N LEU A 731 34.11 -14.21 0.93
CA LEU A 731 33.24 -13.32 1.72
C LEU A 731 33.62 -13.39 3.19
N ALA A 732 33.55 -12.25 3.89
CA ALA A 732 33.75 -12.19 5.33
C ALA A 732 32.79 -13.10 6.11
N VAL A 733 31.59 -13.29 5.62
CA VAL A 733 30.59 -14.25 6.11
C VAL A 733 30.07 -15.04 4.93
N PRO A 734 30.41 -16.31 4.78
CA PRO A 734 29.91 -17.17 3.72
C PRO A 734 28.39 -17.32 3.76
N THR A 735 27.80 -17.54 2.60
CA THR A 735 26.38 -17.76 2.42
C THR A 735 26.10 -19.16 1.88
N THR A 736 24.88 -19.63 2.07
CA THR A 736 24.38 -20.83 1.40
C THR A 736 23.46 -20.43 0.27
N PHE A 737 23.48 -21.14 -0.83
CA PHE A 737 22.61 -20.83 -1.97
C PHE A 737 22.21 -22.08 -2.75
N THR A 738 21.04 -22.06 -3.35
CA THR A 738 20.53 -23.15 -4.16
C THR A 738 21.17 -23.15 -5.54
N PRO A 739 21.22 -24.28 -6.24
CA PRO A 739 21.33 -24.28 -7.70
C PRO A 739 20.21 -23.48 -8.34
N PRO A 740 20.35 -23.03 -9.62
CA PRO A 740 19.27 -22.42 -10.36
C PRO A 740 18.04 -23.31 -10.45
N PHE A 741 16.85 -22.73 -10.24
CA PHE A 741 15.58 -23.44 -10.23
C PHE A 741 14.46 -22.68 -10.95
N ASP A 742 13.51 -23.42 -11.50
CA ASP A 742 12.32 -22.87 -12.13
C ASP A 742 11.36 -22.26 -11.07
N GLU A 743 10.82 -21.09 -11.32
CA GLU A 743 9.73 -20.54 -10.50
C GLU A 743 8.46 -21.42 -10.61
N PRO A 744 7.56 -21.42 -9.60
CA PRO A 744 6.31 -22.19 -9.62
C PRO A 744 5.47 -21.96 -10.87
N ILE A 745 5.54 -20.75 -11.43
CA ILE A 745 5.00 -20.42 -12.74
C ILE A 745 6.20 -20.16 -13.65
N LYS A 746 6.57 -21.19 -14.40
CA LYS A 746 7.74 -21.20 -15.26
C LYS A 746 7.72 -20.08 -16.31
N ARG A 747 6.54 -19.73 -16.83
CA ARG A 747 6.37 -18.73 -17.90
C ARG A 747 5.25 -17.75 -17.60
N VAL A 748 5.59 -16.45 -17.54
CA VAL A 748 4.63 -15.35 -17.35
C VAL A 748 4.86 -14.29 -18.42
N ARG A 749 3.80 -13.88 -19.12
CA ARG A 749 3.86 -12.87 -20.20
C ARG A 749 4.95 -13.19 -21.24
N ASN A 750 5.05 -14.44 -21.66
CA ASN A 750 6.06 -14.94 -22.60
C ASN A 750 7.53 -14.82 -22.14
N MET A 751 7.76 -14.68 -20.84
CA MET A 751 9.10 -14.70 -20.23
C MET A 751 9.26 -15.92 -19.33
N TYR A 752 10.39 -16.59 -19.38
CA TYR A 752 10.79 -17.67 -18.50
C TYR A 752 11.56 -17.10 -17.31
N TYR A 753 11.33 -17.65 -16.10
CA TYR A 753 11.91 -17.19 -14.84
C TYR A 753 12.66 -18.31 -14.16
N ILE A 754 13.96 -18.08 -13.92
CA ILE A 754 14.84 -19.03 -13.23
C ILE A 754 15.51 -18.30 -12.07
N SER A 755 15.44 -18.88 -10.87
CA SER A 755 15.83 -18.23 -9.63
C SER A 755 16.97 -18.97 -8.91
N ILE A 756 17.69 -18.22 -8.08
CA ILE A 756 18.65 -18.69 -7.10
C ILE A 756 18.26 -18.11 -5.75
N LEU A 757 18.11 -18.95 -4.73
CA LEU A 757 17.81 -18.52 -3.37
C LEU A 757 19.09 -18.53 -2.53
N ILE A 758 19.39 -17.43 -1.87
CA ILE A 758 20.59 -17.22 -1.07
C ILE A 758 20.17 -17.00 0.38
N LYS A 759 20.84 -17.68 1.31
CA LYS A 759 20.67 -17.50 2.76
C LYS A 759 22.02 -17.23 3.42
N GLY A 760 22.03 -16.33 4.41
CA GLY A 760 23.24 -16.07 5.19
C GLY A 760 22.90 -15.31 6.47
N ARG A 761 23.76 -15.43 7.47
CA ARG A 761 23.61 -14.65 8.73
C ARG A 761 23.57 -13.15 8.44
N THR A 762 24.35 -12.71 7.47
CA THR A 762 24.32 -11.37 6.88
C THR A 762 24.58 -11.49 5.38
N LEU A 763 24.08 -10.56 4.59
CA LEU A 763 24.30 -10.50 3.15
C LEU A 763 25.15 -9.29 2.74
N SER A 764 25.70 -8.53 3.70
CA SER A 764 26.38 -7.25 3.43
C SER A 764 27.61 -7.42 2.54
N SER A 765 28.49 -8.39 2.83
CA SER A 765 29.68 -8.65 2.01
C SER A 765 29.33 -9.14 0.61
N LEU A 766 28.33 -10.01 0.48
CA LEU A 766 27.84 -10.47 -0.81
C LEU A 766 27.25 -9.31 -1.64
N LYS A 767 26.41 -8.47 -1.02
CA LYS A 767 25.83 -7.29 -1.69
C LYS A 767 26.91 -6.33 -2.18
N SER A 768 27.97 -6.12 -1.40
CA SER A 768 29.10 -5.29 -1.80
C SER A 768 29.84 -5.90 -3.00
N ALA A 769 30.15 -7.20 -2.97
CA ALA A 769 30.78 -7.90 -4.07
C ALA A 769 29.91 -7.88 -5.35
N MET A 770 28.62 -8.09 -5.22
CA MET A 770 27.69 -8.03 -6.35
C MET A 770 27.65 -6.65 -7.00
N ARG A 771 27.67 -5.56 -6.22
CA ARG A 771 27.67 -4.18 -6.76
C ARG A 771 28.91 -3.86 -7.58
N GLN A 772 30.04 -4.49 -7.25
CA GLN A 772 31.31 -4.31 -7.95
C GLN A 772 31.46 -5.27 -9.13
N SER A 773 30.53 -6.20 -9.31
CA SER A 773 30.59 -7.21 -10.37
C SER A 773 29.74 -6.81 -11.59
N PRO A 774 30.05 -7.32 -12.79
CA PRO A 774 29.23 -7.15 -13.99
C PRO A 774 27.79 -7.65 -13.82
N ILE A 775 27.54 -8.57 -12.87
CA ILE A 775 26.19 -9.12 -12.60
C ILE A 775 25.21 -8.01 -12.23
N PHE A 776 25.65 -7.02 -11.45
CA PHE A 776 24.77 -5.91 -11.08
C PHE A 776 24.40 -5.03 -12.29
N GLU A 777 25.23 -5.02 -13.34
CA GLU A 777 24.99 -4.30 -14.57
C GLU A 777 24.17 -5.08 -15.60
N GLU A 778 23.98 -6.40 -15.42
CA GLU A 778 23.17 -7.21 -16.34
C GLU A 778 21.68 -6.79 -16.31
N ASN A 779 21.11 -6.66 -17.51
CA ASN A 779 19.66 -6.52 -17.69
C ASN A 779 18.97 -7.89 -17.47
N ASP A 780 17.64 -7.88 -17.29
CA ASP A 780 16.81 -9.07 -17.14
C ASP A 780 17.11 -9.89 -15.88
N ILE A 781 17.56 -9.20 -14.82
CA ILE A 781 17.77 -9.75 -13.48
C ILE A 781 16.92 -8.98 -12.47
N ILE A 782 16.21 -9.72 -11.63
CA ILE A 782 15.46 -9.20 -10.49
C ILE A 782 16.18 -9.65 -9.21
N ILE A 783 16.53 -8.71 -8.35
CA ILE A 783 17.07 -8.98 -7.02
C ILE A 783 15.97 -8.67 -6.00
N ASP A 784 15.60 -9.68 -5.20
CA ASP A 784 14.61 -9.56 -4.14
C ASP A 784 15.25 -9.88 -2.79
N VAL A 785 15.47 -8.84 -2.00
CA VAL A 785 16.02 -8.94 -0.64
C VAL A 785 14.87 -9.16 0.34
N ASP A 786 15.03 -10.12 1.25
CA ASP A 786 13.98 -10.58 2.16
C ASP A 786 12.69 -10.95 1.40
N PRO A 787 12.74 -11.96 0.49
CA PRO A 787 11.58 -12.41 -0.27
C PRO A 787 10.51 -12.98 0.66
N MET A 788 9.23 -12.81 0.28
CA MET A 788 8.06 -13.30 1.04
C MET A 788 7.40 -14.47 0.34
#